data_f6f309690c67a536981d56372ed4ed7d
#
_entry.id   f6f309690c67a536981d56372ed4ed7d
#
_cell.length_a   1.000
_cell.length_b   1.000
_cell.length_c   1.000
_cell.angle_alpha   90.00
_cell.angle_beta   90.00
_cell.angle_gamma   90.00
#
_symmetry.space_group_name_H-M   'P 1'
#
loop_
_entity.id
_entity.type
_entity.pdbx_description
1 polymer ?
#
loop_
_entity_poly.entity_id
_entity_poly.type
_entity_poly.pdbx_seq_one_letter_code
_entity_poly.pdbx_strand_id
1 'polypeptide(L)'
;MSTRPDLRNVAIVAHVDHGKTTLVDAMLWQSGAFSERDTVEKTGERVMDSGDLEREKGITILAKNTAVHYTGPAAQDLGLQDGVTINVIDTPGHADFGGEVERGLSMVDGVVLMVDASEGPLPQTRFVLRKALQAHLPVIVVVNKVDRPDSRIDEVVSETTDLLLSLGEDLMNEGIDIDVDSLMDVPVVYASAKAGKCSLDNPGDGQLPTEDLEPLFETILNRIPGPSFDEDMPLQAHVTNLDASPFLGRLALLRIHNGTLKKGADVGLARHDGTIQRVHISELLATEGLERVSTDSAAPGDIVAVAGIEDIMIGESLVDLEDPRPLPLITVDDPAISMTIGINTSPMAGRVKGAKVTPRQVKDRLDRELIGNVSLKVLPTERPDAWEVQGRGELALAILVEQMRREGFELTVGKPQVVTKEIDGVLSEPMERMTIDIPEEYLGAITQLMAARKGRMETMANHGSGWIRLEFVVPARGLIGFRTRFLTETRGTGIASSISEGYAPWQGTIEQRLTGSLVADRAGQATPYAMTNLQERGSFIVEPSSEVYEGQVVGENPRGEDMDVNICREKKQTNTRSATADVYESLTPSRKLTLEESLEFAANDECVEVTPEAVRVRKVVLDAQERFKIAARERRANR
;
A
#
# COMPACT_ATOMS: atom_id res chain seq x y z
N MET A 1 1.02 -37.74 3.81
CA MET A 1 1.49 -36.47 3.25
C MET A 1 3.00 -36.52 3.12
N SER A 2 3.50 -36.22 1.94
CA SER A 2 4.94 -36.13 1.65
C SER A 2 5.37 -34.66 1.68
N THR A 3 6.66 -34.37 1.83
CA THR A 3 7.20 -33.03 1.88
C THR A 3 8.35 -32.87 0.88
N ARG A 4 8.52 -31.65 0.36
CA ARG A 4 9.63 -31.26 -0.52
C ARG A 4 10.79 -30.72 0.32
N PRO A 5 11.85 -31.51 0.58
CA PRO A 5 12.97 -31.05 1.39
C PRO A 5 13.85 -30.00 0.64
N ASP A 6 13.84 -30.03 -0.69
CA ASP A 6 14.63 -29.22 -1.62
C ASP A 6 14.04 -27.81 -1.87
N LEU A 7 12.95 -27.47 -1.20
CA LEU A 7 12.23 -26.22 -1.45
C LEU A 7 11.77 -25.55 -0.15
N ARG A 8 11.85 -24.21 -0.09
CA ARG A 8 11.25 -23.37 0.95
C ARG A 8 10.55 -22.18 0.29
N ASN A 9 9.31 -21.93 0.66
CA ASN A 9 8.56 -20.75 0.24
C ASN A 9 8.41 -19.82 1.44
N VAL A 10 8.98 -18.62 1.36
CA VAL A 10 9.13 -17.70 2.50
C VAL A 10 8.63 -16.31 2.13
N ALA A 11 7.77 -15.73 2.95
CA ALA A 11 7.43 -14.32 2.85
C ALA A 11 8.38 -13.48 3.72
N ILE A 12 8.89 -12.38 3.20
CA ILE A 12 9.61 -11.39 4.01
C ILE A 12 8.68 -10.24 4.31
N VAL A 13 8.41 -10.05 5.60
CA VAL A 13 7.54 -9.02 6.14
C VAL A 13 8.39 -8.00 6.88
N ALA A 14 8.30 -6.74 6.49
CA ALA A 14 9.03 -5.66 7.13
C ALA A 14 8.28 -4.34 6.98
N HIS A 15 8.52 -3.42 7.90
CA HIS A 15 8.14 -2.03 7.69
C HIS A 15 9.02 -1.38 6.62
N VAL A 16 8.54 -0.27 6.06
CA VAL A 16 9.32 0.58 5.15
C VAL A 16 10.64 0.95 5.82
N ASP A 17 11.72 0.92 5.07
CA ASP A 17 13.09 1.25 5.52
C ASP A 17 13.72 0.29 6.57
N HIS A 18 13.06 -0.78 7.02
CA HIS A 18 13.67 -1.79 7.89
C HIS A 18 14.77 -2.62 7.19
N GLY A 19 14.91 -2.49 5.87
CA GLY A 19 16.00 -3.09 5.09
C GLY A 19 15.64 -4.40 4.38
N LYS A 20 14.35 -4.65 4.13
CA LYS A 20 13.84 -5.84 3.42
C LYS A 20 14.56 -6.09 2.08
N THR A 21 14.52 -5.12 1.17
CA THR A 21 15.18 -5.21 -0.13
C THR A 21 16.68 -5.46 0.00
N THR A 22 17.33 -4.78 0.95
CA THR A 22 18.77 -4.96 1.21
C THR A 22 19.10 -6.38 1.67
N LEU A 23 18.24 -7.01 2.48
CA LEU A 23 18.45 -8.39 2.92
C LEU A 23 18.31 -9.37 1.75
N VAL A 24 17.26 -9.22 0.93
CA VAL A 24 17.05 -10.08 -0.24
C VAL A 24 18.19 -9.94 -1.24
N ASP A 25 18.65 -8.72 -1.49
CA ASP A 25 19.80 -8.48 -2.33
C ASP A 25 21.06 -9.16 -1.78
N ALA A 26 21.30 -9.10 -0.46
CA ALA A 26 22.44 -9.79 0.18
C ALA A 26 22.30 -11.32 0.10
N MET A 27 21.10 -11.88 0.24
CA MET A 27 20.84 -13.31 0.05
C MET A 27 21.12 -13.77 -1.38
N LEU A 28 20.69 -13.00 -2.39
CA LEU A 28 20.97 -13.28 -3.81
C LEU A 28 22.46 -13.20 -4.13
N TRP A 29 23.18 -12.25 -3.54
CA TRP A 29 24.61 -12.11 -3.69
C TRP A 29 25.36 -13.34 -3.16
N GLN A 30 25.05 -13.76 -1.95
CA GLN A 30 25.76 -14.86 -1.29
C GLN A 30 25.39 -16.23 -1.86
N SER A 31 24.22 -16.36 -2.49
CA SER A 31 23.83 -17.58 -3.23
C SER A 31 24.46 -17.71 -4.62
N GLY A 32 25.21 -16.70 -5.08
CA GLY A 32 25.83 -16.72 -6.40
C GLY A 32 24.88 -16.46 -7.57
N ALA A 33 23.68 -15.94 -7.32
CA ALA A 33 22.69 -15.62 -8.34
C ALA A 33 23.12 -14.49 -9.30
N PHE A 34 24.10 -13.67 -8.89
CA PHE A 34 24.67 -12.59 -9.71
C PHE A 34 26.06 -12.94 -10.26
N SER A 35 26.30 -12.65 -11.53
CA SER A 35 27.62 -12.77 -12.13
C SER A 35 28.50 -11.54 -11.82
N GLU A 36 29.85 -11.67 -11.89
CA GLU A 36 30.76 -10.55 -11.71
C GLU A 36 30.54 -9.38 -12.68
N ARG A 37 29.89 -9.62 -13.82
CA ARG A 37 29.57 -8.57 -14.81
C ARG A 37 28.34 -7.74 -14.41
N ASP A 38 27.40 -8.33 -13.68
CA ASP A 38 26.22 -7.62 -13.16
C ASP A 38 26.60 -6.67 -12.00
N THR A 39 27.76 -6.90 -11.38
CA THR A 39 28.30 -6.14 -10.24
C THR A 39 28.64 -4.69 -10.58
N VAL A 40 29.16 -4.42 -11.78
CA VAL A 40 29.71 -3.10 -12.15
C VAL A 40 28.60 -2.11 -12.56
N GLU A 41 27.48 -2.60 -13.10
CA GLU A 41 26.37 -1.74 -13.54
C GLU A 41 25.31 -1.49 -12.45
N LYS A 42 25.20 -2.39 -11.46
CA LYS A 42 24.11 -2.37 -10.44
C LYS A 42 24.56 -2.01 -9.02
N THR A 43 25.85 -1.70 -8.80
CA THR A 43 26.34 -1.23 -7.48
C THR A 43 25.72 0.13 -7.12
N GLY A 44 24.59 0.10 -6.41
CA GLY A 44 23.88 1.28 -5.90
C GLY A 44 22.39 1.31 -6.19
N GLU A 45 21.86 0.43 -7.03
CA GLU A 45 20.42 0.32 -7.28
C GLU A 45 19.80 -0.82 -6.47
N ARG A 46 18.65 -0.56 -5.82
CA ARG A 46 17.81 -1.58 -5.18
C ARG A 46 17.21 -2.45 -6.27
N VAL A 47 17.70 -3.67 -6.42
CA VAL A 47 17.36 -4.55 -7.54
C VAL A 47 15.90 -5.00 -7.50
N MET A 48 15.34 -5.17 -6.29
CA MET A 48 13.94 -5.59 -6.09
C MET A 48 12.93 -4.46 -6.34
N ASP A 49 13.25 -3.20 -6.01
CA ASP A 49 12.36 -2.06 -6.20
C ASP A 49 12.42 -1.56 -7.66
N SER A 50 11.81 -2.30 -8.57
CA SER A 50 11.87 -2.00 -10.01
C SER A 50 10.90 -0.90 -10.46
N GLY A 51 9.88 -0.57 -9.67
CA GLY A 51 8.90 0.47 -9.97
C GLY A 51 9.36 1.88 -9.58
N ASP A 52 9.29 2.87 -10.49
CA ASP A 52 9.65 4.26 -10.19
C ASP A 52 8.86 4.81 -9.00
N LEU A 53 7.59 4.41 -8.88
CA LEU A 53 6.69 4.84 -7.81
C LEU A 53 7.04 4.16 -6.47
N GLU A 54 7.45 2.90 -6.49
CA GLU A 54 7.94 2.18 -5.31
C GLU A 54 9.22 2.83 -4.77
N ARG A 55 10.16 3.20 -5.67
CA ARG A 55 11.40 3.89 -5.30
C ARG A 55 11.14 5.28 -4.72
N GLU A 56 10.22 6.05 -5.32
CA GLU A 56 9.89 7.41 -4.88
C GLU A 56 9.17 7.42 -3.52
N LYS A 57 8.23 6.48 -3.31
CA LYS A 57 7.43 6.37 -2.08
C LYS A 57 8.13 5.54 -1.01
N GLY A 58 9.14 4.75 -1.36
CA GLY A 58 9.85 3.84 -0.46
C GLY A 58 9.00 2.65 0.02
N ILE A 59 7.92 2.32 -0.68
CA ILE A 59 6.99 1.24 -0.30
C ILE A 59 6.92 0.17 -1.39
N THR A 60 6.80 -1.09 -1.00
CA THR A 60 6.43 -2.18 -1.91
C THR A 60 4.94 -2.10 -2.22
N ILE A 61 4.58 -2.03 -3.49
CA ILE A 61 3.18 -1.95 -3.96
C ILE A 61 2.71 -3.32 -4.43
N LEU A 62 3.54 -4.04 -5.18
CA LEU A 62 3.23 -5.36 -5.75
C LEU A 62 4.11 -6.44 -5.14
N ALA A 63 3.50 -7.56 -4.76
CA ALA A 63 4.23 -8.75 -4.33
C ALA A 63 5.08 -9.30 -5.49
N LYS A 64 6.38 -9.51 -5.24
CA LYS A 64 7.34 -10.07 -6.21
C LYS A 64 7.87 -11.40 -5.71
N ASN A 65 8.13 -12.32 -6.63
CA ASN A 65 8.76 -13.59 -6.33
C ASN A 65 10.22 -13.57 -6.81
N THR A 66 11.11 -14.01 -5.95
CA THR A 66 12.54 -14.16 -6.20
C THR A 66 12.98 -15.53 -5.71
N ALA A 67 13.78 -16.25 -6.48
CA ALA A 67 14.29 -17.56 -6.09
C ALA A 67 15.79 -17.48 -5.77
N VAL A 68 16.14 -17.89 -4.55
CA VAL A 68 17.52 -18.01 -4.08
C VAL A 68 17.90 -19.48 -4.08
N HIS A 69 18.91 -19.87 -4.85
CA HIS A 69 19.42 -21.24 -4.82
C HIS A 69 20.60 -21.34 -3.86
N TYR A 70 20.36 -21.98 -2.69
CA TYR A 70 21.34 -22.07 -1.61
C TYR A 70 22.00 -23.45 -1.59
N THR A 71 23.33 -23.50 -1.67
CA THR A 71 24.15 -24.73 -1.68
C THR A 71 25.15 -24.79 -0.52
N GLY A 72 24.95 -23.93 0.51
CA GLY A 72 25.84 -23.80 1.66
C GLY A 72 25.80 -24.97 2.63
N PRO A 73 26.55 -24.87 3.76
CA PRO A 73 26.70 -25.93 4.74
C PRO A 73 25.38 -26.48 5.29
N ALA A 74 24.41 -25.61 5.62
CA ALA A 74 23.14 -26.05 6.18
C ALA A 74 22.32 -26.95 5.23
N ALA A 75 22.41 -26.76 3.90
CA ALA A 75 21.80 -27.66 2.92
C ALA A 75 22.52 -29.03 2.89
N GLN A 76 23.86 -29.02 2.99
CA GLN A 76 24.65 -30.24 3.01
C GLN A 76 24.40 -31.07 4.26
N ASP A 77 24.24 -30.46 5.43
CA ASP A 77 23.92 -31.11 6.70
C ASP A 77 22.55 -31.79 6.66
N LEU A 78 21.61 -31.26 5.87
CA LEU A 78 20.32 -31.91 5.60
C LEU A 78 20.38 -32.98 4.50
N GLY A 79 21.57 -33.26 3.96
CA GLY A 79 21.75 -34.25 2.89
C GLY A 79 21.36 -33.78 1.50
N LEU A 80 21.11 -32.50 1.32
CA LEU A 80 20.68 -31.88 0.06
C LEU A 80 21.88 -31.37 -0.74
N GLN A 81 22.59 -32.29 -1.38
CA GLN A 81 23.84 -31.97 -2.10
C GLN A 81 23.63 -31.05 -3.31
N ASP A 82 22.46 -31.11 -3.93
CA ASP A 82 22.08 -30.24 -5.06
C ASP A 82 21.59 -28.85 -4.60
N GLY A 83 21.59 -28.60 -3.28
CA GLY A 83 21.12 -27.36 -2.67
C GLY A 83 19.60 -27.32 -2.42
N VAL A 84 19.16 -26.15 -1.94
CA VAL A 84 17.75 -25.85 -1.64
C VAL A 84 17.35 -24.57 -2.37
N THR A 85 16.20 -24.62 -3.03
CA THR A 85 15.61 -23.40 -3.60
C THR A 85 14.77 -22.71 -2.52
N ILE A 86 15.05 -21.45 -2.25
CA ILE A 86 14.29 -20.62 -1.32
C ILE A 86 13.57 -19.55 -2.17
N ASN A 87 12.27 -19.74 -2.36
CA ASN A 87 11.42 -18.72 -2.96
C ASN A 87 11.13 -17.65 -1.91
N VAL A 88 11.49 -16.42 -2.23
CA VAL A 88 11.25 -15.24 -1.39
C VAL A 88 10.15 -14.43 -2.02
N ILE A 89 9.02 -14.33 -1.32
CA ILE A 89 7.89 -13.49 -1.70
C ILE A 89 8.00 -12.16 -0.96
N ASP A 90 8.22 -11.10 -1.71
CA ASP A 90 8.21 -9.74 -1.18
C ASP A 90 6.76 -9.26 -1.03
N THR A 91 6.31 -9.05 0.21
CA THR A 91 4.94 -8.62 0.50
C THR A 91 4.88 -7.13 0.82
N PRO A 92 3.83 -6.39 0.36
CA PRO A 92 3.57 -5.04 0.83
C PRO A 92 3.42 -4.99 2.36
N GLY A 93 3.93 -3.92 2.98
CA GLY A 93 3.80 -3.73 4.44
C GLY A 93 2.56 -2.94 4.86
N HIS A 94 1.87 -2.27 3.92
CA HIS A 94 0.78 -1.36 4.23
C HIS A 94 -0.59 -2.05 4.16
N ALA A 95 -1.47 -1.77 5.13
CA ALA A 95 -2.81 -2.38 5.22
C ALA A 95 -3.72 -2.08 4.00
N ASP A 96 -3.49 -0.96 3.28
CA ASP A 96 -4.22 -0.62 2.06
C ASP A 96 -4.02 -1.65 0.93
N PHE A 97 -2.94 -2.44 1.01
CA PHE A 97 -2.61 -3.53 0.10
C PHE A 97 -2.90 -4.91 0.72
N GLY A 98 -3.88 -4.98 1.62
CA GLY A 98 -4.21 -6.21 2.36
C GLY A 98 -4.47 -7.42 1.46
N GLY A 99 -5.08 -7.22 0.29
CA GLY A 99 -5.30 -8.29 -0.67
C GLY A 99 -4.01 -8.86 -1.26
N GLU A 100 -3.00 -8.02 -1.52
CA GLU A 100 -1.67 -8.45 -1.96
C GLU A 100 -0.95 -9.22 -0.86
N VAL A 101 -1.09 -8.80 0.40
CA VAL A 101 -0.53 -9.50 1.56
C VAL A 101 -1.14 -10.89 1.71
N GLU A 102 -2.48 -11.01 1.69
CA GLU A 102 -3.17 -12.30 1.82
C GLU A 102 -2.77 -13.27 0.70
N ARG A 103 -2.68 -12.78 -0.53
CA ARG A 103 -2.23 -13.57 -1.69
C ARG A 103 -0.77 -14.01 -1.56
N GLY A 104 0.11 -13.09 -1.11
CA GLY A 104 1.50 -13.41 -0.84
C GLY A 104 1.66 -14.48 0.22
N LEU A 105 0.92 -14.37 1.33
CA LEU A 105 0.94 -15.35 2.42
C LEU A 105 0.35 -16.71 2.01
N SER A 106 -0.60 -16.77 1.06
CA SER A 106 -1.13 -18.04 0.57
C SER A 106 -0.12 -18.85 -0.28
N MET A 107 0.96 -18.21 -0.73
CA MET A 107 2.02 -18.87 -1.51
C MET A 107 3.16 -19.45 -0.69
N VAL A 108 3.24 -19.15 0.61
CA VAL A 108 4.41 -19.45 1.43
C VAL A 108 4.15 -20.51 2.50
N ASP A 109 5.23 -21.05 3.04
CA ASP A 109 5.22 -22.06 4.10
C ASP A 109 5.77 -21.50 5.43
N GLY A 110 6.22 -20.23 5.44
CA GLY A 110 6.67 -19.53 6.63
C GLY A 110 7.00 -18.06 6.35
N VAL A 111 7.25 -17.33 7.42
CA VAL A 111 7.44 -15.88 7.40
C VAL A 111 8.74 -15.47 8.09
N VAL A 112 9.50 -14.61 7.46
CA VAL A 112 10.62 -13.88 8.06
C VAL A 112 10.14 -12.47 8.39
N LEU A 113 9.96 -12.19 9.67
CA LEU A 113 9.62 -10.88 10.20
C LEU A 113 10.89 -10.08 10.43
N MET A 114 11.09 -9.00 9.67
CA MET A 114 12.23 -8.13 9.84
C MET A 114 11.86 -6.87 10.63
N VAL A 115 12.65 -6.58 11.67
CA VAL A 115 12.47 -5.44 12.57
C VAL A 115 13.78 -4.64 12.64
N ASP A 116 13.69 -3.31 12.62
CA ASP A 116 14.85 -2.42 12.81
C ASP A 116 15.25 -2.39 14.30
N ALA A 117 16.54 -2.58 14.58
CA ALA A 117 17.09 -2.61 15.94
C ALA A 117 16.94 -1.29 16.71
N SER A 118 16.68 -0.17 16.04
CA SER A 118 16.48 1.14 16.69
C SER A 118 14.99 1.50 16.82
N GLU A 119 14.16 1.14 15.84
CA GLU A 119 12.75 1.54 15.78
C GLU A 119 11.81 0.54 16.47
N GLY A 120 12.16 -0.75 16.37
CA GLY A 120 11.31 -1.83 16.89
C GLY A 120 10.17 -2.21 15.94
N PRO A 121 9.23 -3.07 16.38
CA PRO A 121 8.09 -3.50 15.58
C PRO A 121 7.08 -2.37 15.44
N LEU A 122 6.94 -1.86 14.22
CA LEU A 122 6.01 -0.78 13.91
C LEU A 122 4.58 -1.30 13.67
N PRO A 123 3.55 -0.48 13.88
CA PRO A 123 2.15 -0.91 13.82
C PRO A 123 1.72 -1.56 12.51
N GLN A 124 2.27 -1.17 11.36
CA GLN A 124 1.94 -1.77 10.06
C GLN A 124 2.31 -3.26 9.99
N THR A 125 3.38 -3.64 10.67
CA THR A 125 3.83 -5.03 10.79
C THR A 125 2.78 -5.91 11.49
N ARG A 126 2.00 -5.33 12.42
CA ARG A 126 0.95 -6.02 13.17
C ARG A 126 -0.11 -6.66 12.25
N PHE A 127 -0.54 -5.93 11.20
CA PHE A 127 -1.53 -6.45 10.26
C PHE A 127 -1.04 -7.71 9.53
N VAL A 128 0.16 -7.63 8.94
CA VAL A 128 0.71 -8.75 8.15
C VAL A 128 1.03 -9.94 9.06
N LEU A 129 1.58 -9.67 10.26
CA LEU A 129 1.89 -10.70 11.24
C LEU A 129 0.61 -11.41 11.75
N ARG A 130 -0.46 -10.65 12.02
CA ARG A 130 -1.77 -11.23 12.37
C ARG A 130 -2.27 -12.19 11.29
N LYS A 131 -2.21 -11.79 10.01
CA LYS A 131 -2.61 -12.64 8.88
C LYS A 131 -1.72 -13.90 8.76
N ALA A 132 -0.43 -13.77 9.00
CA ALA A 132 0.50 -14.91 9.03
C ALA A 132 0.15 -15.91 10.14
N LEU A 133 -0.12 -15.42 11.35
CA LEU A 133 -0.54 -16.27 12.48
C LEU A 133 -1.91 -16.92 12.23
N GLN A 134 -2.88 -16.20 11.65
CA GLN A 134 -4.17 -16.77 11.23
C GLN A 134 -4.00 -17.92 10.22
N ALA A 135 -2.99 -17.84 9.37
CA ALA A 135 -2.65 -18.88 8.41
C ALA A 135 -1.75 -19.99 9.01
N HIS A 136 -1.49 -19.97 10.32
CA HIS A 136 -0.63 -20.91 11.04
C HIS A 136 0.79 -21.02 10.46
N LEU A 137 1.32 -19.92 9.88
CA LEU A 137 2.66 -19.90 9.33
C LEU A 137 3.70 -19.73 10.43
N PRO A 138 4.77 -20.55 10.46
CA PRO A 138 5.89 -20.35 11.37
C PRO A 138 6.58 -19.03 11.08
N VAL A 139 7.01 -18.34 12.15
CA VAL A 139 7.64 -17.02 12.08
C VAL A 139 9.10 -17.13 12.51
N ILE A 140 9.99 -16.43 11.81
CA ILE A 140 11.38 -16.16 12.19
C ILE A 140 11.51 -14.65 12.36
N VAL A 141 12.10 -14.18 13.44
CA VAL A 141 12.36 -12.75 13.66
C VAL A 141 13.79 -12.42 13.25
N VAL A 142 13.95 -11.39 12.41
CA VAL A 142 15.26 -10.84 12.05
C VAL A 142 15.35 -9.39 12.57
N VAL A 143 16.18 -9.19 13.59
CA VAL A 143 16.51 -7.86 14.12
C VAL A 143 17.65 -7.29 13.29
N ASN A 144 17.32 -6.36 12.41
CA ASN A 144 18.26 -5.79 11.43
C ASN A 144 18.85 -4.46 11.90
N LYS A 145 19.97 -4.06 11.30
CA LYS A 145 20.72 -2.84 11.59
C LYS A 145 21.25 -2.79 13.03
N VAL A 146 21.65 -3.95 13.56
CA VAL A 146 22.23 -4.06 14.91
C VAL A 146 23.56 -3.29 15.04
N ASP A 147 24.22 -3.00 13.92
CA ASP A 147 25.45 -2.22 13.81
C ASP A 147 25.26 -0.70 13.97
N ARG A 148 24.04 -0.22 14.09
CA ARG A 148 23.77 1.21 14.33
C ARG A 148 24.10 1.61 15.76
N PRO A 149 24.65 2.83 15.98
CA PRO A 149 24.99 3.31 17.32
C PRO A 149 23.74 3.60 18.20
N ASP A 150 22.55 3.74 17.60
CA ASP A 150 21.28 3.96 18.27
C ASP A 150 20.44 2.66 18.40
N SER A 151 21.06 1.50 18.16
CA SER A 151 20.39 0.20 18.34
C SER A 151 20.07 -0.07 19.82
N ARG A 152 18.87 -0.63 20.07
CA ARG A 152 18.36 -1.05 21.39
C ARG A 152 17.88 -2.50 21.32
N ILE A 153 18.80 -3.39 21.01
CA ILE A 153 18.55 -4.78 20.58
C ILE A 153 17.65 -5.54 21.58
N ASP A 154 17.99 -5.54 22.87
CA ASP A 154 17.23 -6.29 23.89
C ASP A 154 15.79 -5.79 24.03
N GLU A 155 15.59 -4.47 23.97
CA GLU A 155 14.27 -3.86 24.05
C GLU A 155 13.43 -4.23 22.82
N VAL A 156 14.01 -4.17 21.61
CA VAL A 156 13.32 -4.50 20.36
C VAL A 156 12.93 -5.97 20.30
N VAL A 157 13.76 -6.87 20.80
CA VAL A 157 13.41 -8.29 20.92
C VAL A 157 12.22 -8.48 21.86
N SER A 158 12.26 -7.82 23.04
CA SER A 158 11.14 -7.89 24.00
C SER A 158 9.85 -7.33 23.40
N GLU A 159 9.90 -6.14 22.80
CA GLU A 159 8.74 -5.52 22.13
C GLU A 159 8.15 -6.39 21.01
N THR A 160 9.01 -7.10 20.27
CA THR A 160 8.59 -8.00 19.18
C THR A 160 7.93 -9.26 19.75
N THR A 161 8.47 -9.81 20.82
CA THR A 161 7.88 -10.96 21.52
C THR A 161 6.53 -10.58 22.14
N ASP A 162 6.43 -9.44 22.80
CA ASP A 162 5.18 -8.93 23.36
C ASP A 162 4.11 -8.73 22.27
N LEU A 163 4.51 -8.23 21.09
CA LEU A 163 3.62 -8.12 19.95
C LEU A 163 3.09 -9.47 19.47
N LEU A 164 3.97 -10.47 19.34
CA LEU A 164 3.58 -11.83 18.93
C LEU A 164 2.59 -12.45 19.92
N LEU A 165 2.88 -12.35 21.23
CA LEU A 165 2.02 -12.87 22.29
C LEU A 165 0.65 -12.16 22.30
N SER A 166 0.64 -10.83 22.23
CA SER A 166 -0.62 -10.05 22.17
C SER A 166 -1.48 -10.45 20.96
N LEU A 167 -0.87 -10.64 19.79
CA LEU A 167 -1.61 -11.10 18.60
C LEU A 167 -2.11 -12.54 18.74
N GLY A 168 -1.32 -13.42 19.34
CA GLY A 168 -1.73 -14.79 19.62
C GLY A 168 -2.93 -14.86 20.58
N GLU A 169 -2.90 -14.07 21.64
CA GLU A 169 -4.01 -13.94 22.59
C GLU A 169 -5.27 -13.37 21.92
N ASP A 170 -5.15 -12.33 21.11
CA ASP A 170 -6.26 -11.73 20.37
C ASP A 170 -6.93 -12.78 19.47
N LEU A 171 -6.13 -13.54 18.71
CA LEU A 171 -6.62 -14.58 17.79
C LEU A 171 -7.27 -15.75 18.53
N MET A 172 -6.71 -16.16 19.67
CA MET A 172 -7.30 -17.21 20.52
C MET A 172 -8.66 -16.75 21.09
N ASN A 173 -8.79 -15.48 21.49
CA ASN A 173 -10.05 -14.92 21.95
C ASN A 173 -11.12 -14.86 20.84
N GLU A 174 -10.71 -14.78 19.58
CA GLU A 174 -11.58 -14.87 18.39
C GLU A 174 -11.96 -16.31 18.03
N GLY A 175 -11.42 -17.31 18.74
CA GLY A 175 -11.69 -18.73 18.52
C GLY A 175 -10.78 -19.39 17.49
N ILE A 176 -9.67 -18.75 17.13
CA ILE A 176 -8.63 -19.35 16.26
C ILE A 176 -7.68 -20.14 17.15
N ASP A 177 -7.40 -21.39 16.78
CA ASP A 177 -6.52 -22.28 17.52
C ASP A 177 -5.05 -21.87 17.29
N ILE A 178 -4.48 -21.12 18.20
CA ILE A 178 -3.07 -20.67 18.20
C ILE A 178 -2.36 -21.21 19.42
N ASP A 179 -1.23 -21.85 19.21
CA ASP A 179 -0.30 -22.23 20.30
C ASP A 179 0.51 -20.99 20.72
N VAL A 180 -0.01 -20.25 21.70
CA VAL A 180 0.62 -19.02 22.21
C VAL A 180 1.96 -19.32 22.88
N ASP A 181 2.12 -20.49 23.51
CA ASP A 181 3.38 -20.87 24.16
C ASP A 181 4.51 -21.01 23.12
N SER A 182 4.20 -21.51 21.92
CA SER A 182 5.18 -21.61 20.84
C SER A 182 5.69 -20.27 20.33
N LEU A 183 4.92 -19.19 20.54
CA LEU A 183 5.33 -17.82 20.15
C LEU A 183 6.42 -17.25 21.07
N MET A 184 6.64 -17.81 22.24
CA MET A 184 7.76 -17.44 23.13
C MET A 184 9.11 -17.98 22.63
N ASP A 185 9.09 -19.08 21.85
CA ASP A 185 10.29 -19.76 21.33
C ASP A 185 10.58 -19.43 19.86
N VAL A 186 10.05 -18.30 19.36
CA VAL A 186 10.32 -17.83 18.00
C VAL A 186 11.80 -17.51 17.84
N PRO A 187 12.49 -18.10 16.83
CA PRO A 187 13.92 -17.87 16.63
C PRO A 187 14.19 -16.41 16.25
N VAL A 188 15.23 -15.82 16.86
CA VAL A 188 15.69 -14.47 16.58
C VAL A 188 17.04 -14.53 15.92
N VAL A 189 17.18 -13.85 14.78
CA VAL A 189 18.43 -13.68 14.03
C VAL A 189 18.80 -12.20 14.08
N TYR A 190 20.01 -11.89 14.50
CA TYR A 190 20.56 -10.54 14.55
C TYR A 190 21.33 -10.25 13.26
N ALA A 191 21.02 -9.18 12.56
CA ALA A 191 21.56 -8.93 11.23
C ALA A 191 22.01 -7.50 10.99
N SER A 192 22.99 -7.35 10.11
CA SER A 192 23.27 -6.15 9.35
C SER A 192 23.15 -6.49 7.85
N ALA A 193 21.95 -6.33 7.31
CA ALA A 193 21.68 -6.64 5.91
C ALA A 193 22.59 -5.88 4.95
N LYS A 194 22.96 -4.64 5.29
CA LYS A 194 23.90 -3.81 4.52
C LYS A 194 25.31 -4.40 4.49
N ALA A 195 25.74 -5.02 5.59
CA ALA A 195 27.05 -5.68 5.66
C ALA A 195 27.00 -7.12 5.15
N GLY A 196 25.80 -7.68 4.90
CA GLY A 196 25.58 -9.07 4.51
C GLY A 196 25.97 -10.08 5.58
N LYS A 197 25.74 -9.75 6.87
CA LYS A 197 26.15 -10.56 8.03
C LYS A 197 25.00 -10.77 8.99
N CYS A 198 24.96 -11.95 9.65
CA CYS A 198 23.99 -12.19 10.73
C CYS A 198 24.56 -13.18 11.77
N SER A 199 23.92 -13.23 12.95
CA SER A 199 24.26 -14.14 14.04
C SER A 199 23.01 -14.61 14.76
N LEU A 200 23.05 -15.80 15.36
CA LEU A 200 22.02 -16.29 16.31
C LEU A 200 22.28 -15.78 17.74
N ASP A 201 23.53 -15.42 18.06
CA ASP A 201 23.88 -14.85 19.35
C ASP A 201 23.65 -13.33 19.32
N ASN A 202 23.07 -12.82 20.41
CA ASN A 202 22.85 -11.39 20.57
C ASN A 202 24.21 -10.65 20.61
N PRO A 203 24.45 -9.75 19.66
CA PRO A 203 25.75 -9.06 19.56
C PRO A 203 25.91 -7.89 20.55
N GLY A 204 25.05 -7.68 21.52
CA GLY A 204 25.12 -6.68 22.59
C GLY A 204 25.75 -5.32 22.25
N ASP A 205 26.95 -5.34 21.68
CA ASP A 205 27.71 -4.16 21.22
C ASP A 205 27.50 -3.84 19.73
N GLY A 206 26.61 -4.59 19.05
CA GLY A 206 26.30 -4.41 17.62
C GLY A 206 27.34 -5.01 16.65
N GLN A 207 28.37 -5.70 17.18
CA GLN A 207 29.38 -6.35 16.33
C GLN A 207 29.02 -7.81 16.08
N LEU A 208 28.73 -8.13 14.82
CA LEU A 208 28.39 -9.49 14.40
C LEU A 208 29.68 -10.34 14.26
N PRO A 209 29.73 -11.52 14.87
CA PRO A 209 30.92 -12.39 14.83
C PRO A 209 31.07 -13.14 13.51
N THR A 210 30.04 -13.19 12.69
CA THR A 210 29.99 -13.89 11.40
C THR A 210 30.36 -12.98 10.24
N GLU A 211 30.69 -13.58 9.08
CA GLU A 211 31.06 -12.85 7.87
C GLU A 211 30.01 -12.95 6.76
N ASP A 212 28.92 -13.70 6.99
CA ASP A 212 27.89 -14.02 6.00
C ASP A 212 26.48 -14.14 6.61
N LEU A 213 25.51 -14.57 5.80
CA LEU A 213 24.12 -14.85 6.17
C LEU A 213 23.84 -16.34 6.46
N GLU A 214 24.87 -17.17 6.61
CA GLU A 214 24.72 -18.61 6.89
C GLU A 214 23.78 -18.91 8.05
N PRO A 215 23.84 -18.21 9.22
CA PRO A 215 22.90 -18.45 10.33
C PRO A 215 21.44 -18.20 9.97
N LEU A 216 21.15 -17.26 9.04
CA LEU A 216 19.81 -17.02 8.55
C LEU A 216 19.32 -18.16 7.65
N PHE A 217 20.17 -18.62 6.71
CA PHE A 217 19.83 -19.76 5.85
C PHE A 217 19.58 -21.03 6.68
N GLU A 218 20.45 -21.32 7.65
CA GLU A 218 20.27 -22.43 8.58
C GLU A 218 18.93 -22.34 9.34
N THR A 219 18.60 -21.16 9.86
CA THR A 219 17.34 -20.93 10.58
C THR A 219 16.13 -21.14 9.68
N ILE A 220 16.16 -20.65 8.44
CA ILE A 220 15.09 -20.84 7.45
C ILE A 220 14.90 -22.33 7.18
N LEU A 221 15.98 -23.07 6.92
CA LEU A 221 15.90 -24.50 6.58
C LEU A 221 15.40 -25.36 7.75
N ASN A 222 15.75 -25.00 8.99
CA ASN A 222 15.38 -25.75 10.19
C ASN A 222 13.98 -25.40 10.73
N ARG A 223 13.48 -24.20 10.53
CA ARG A 223 12.23 -23.71 11.14
C ARG A 223 11.06 -23.64 10.17
N ILE A 224 11.31 -23.37 8.90
CA ILE A 224 10.26 -23.33 7.89
C ILE A 224 10.20 -24.69 7.21
N PRO A 225 9.04 -25.38 7.26
CA PRO A 225 8.89 -26.69 6.62
C PRO A 225 8.97 -26.56 5.09
N GLY A 226 9.40 -27.62 4.44
CA GLY A 226 9.18 -27.77 3.00
C GLY A 226 7.70 -27.93 2.67
N PRO A 227 7.27 -27.55 1.46
CA PRO A 227 5.88 -27.71 1.03
C PRO A 227 5.38 -29.15 1.22
N SER A 228 4.22 -29.30 1.83
CA SER A 228 3.56 -30.60 2.03
C SER A 228 2.54 -30.83 0.92
N PHE A 229 2.42 -32.09 0.46
CA PHE A 229 1.48 -32.49 -0.59
C PHE A 229 1.00 -33.92 -0.38
N ASP A 230 -0.05 -34.30 -1.08
CA ASP A 230 -0.57 -35.65 -1.10
C ASP A 230 -0.27 -36.27 -2.47
N GLU A 231 0.49 -37.37 -2.49
CA GLU A 231 0.91 -38.06 -3.72
C GLU A 231 -0.26 -38.64 -4.52
N ASP A 232 -1.36 -38.96 -3.84
CA ASP A 232 -2.56 -39.54 -4.46
C ASP A 232 -3.54 -38.46 -4.98
N MET A 233 -3.27 -37.18 -4.72
CA MET A 233 -4.14 -36.10 -5.15
C MET A 233 -3.83 -35.64 -6.60
N PRO A 234 -4.88 -35.39 -7.41
CA PRO A 234 -4.72 -34.85 -8.76
C PRO A 234 -4.17 -33.42 -8.72
N LEU A 235 -3.94 -32.85 -9.91
CA LEU A 235 -3.45 -31.47 -10.04
C LEU A 235 -4.38 -30.48 -9.32
N GLN A 236 -3.77 -29.69 -8.44
CA GLN A 236 -4.36 -28.52 -7.81
C GLN A 236 -3.33 -27.39 -7.78
N ALA A 237 -3.58 -26.33 -8.51
CA ALA A 237 -2.73 -25.14 -8.53
C ALA A 237 -3.58 -23.89 -8.38
N HIS A 238 -3.17 -22.98 -7.51
CA HIS A 238 -3.93 -21.79 -7.12
C HIS A 238 -3.36 -20.54 -7.77
N VAL A 239 -4.19 -19.80 -8.48
CA VAL A 239 -3.82 -18.52 -9.12
C VAL A 239 -3.81 -17.42 -8.06
N THR A 240 -2.63 -16.91 -7.75
CA THR A 240 -2.43 -15.95 -6.67
C THR A 240 -2.16 -14.54 -7.17
N ASN A 241 -1.55 -14.40 -8.36
CA ASN A 241 -1.26 -13.10 -8.94
C ASN A 241 -1.33 -13.15 -10.48
N LEU A 242 -1.46 -11.99 -11.09
CA LEU A 242 -1.43 -11.82 -12.54
C LEU A 242 -0.35 -10.83 -12.94
N ASP A 243 0.28 -11.09 -14.08
CA ASP A 243 1.29 -10.26 -14.68
C ASP A 243 1.09 -10.19 -16.19
N ALA A 244 1.86 -9.40 -16.88
CA ALA A 244 1.81 -9.28 -18.32
C ALA A 244 3.21 -9.30 -18.94
N SER A 245 3.37 -10.13 -19.97
CA SER A 245 4.56 -10.13 -20.81
C SER A 245 4.25 -9.48 -22.15
N PRO A 246 5.13 -8.60 -22.68
CA PRO A 246 4.94 -8.05 -24.04
C PRO A 246 4.88 -9.12 -25.14
N PHE A 247 5.45 -10.30 -24.89
CA PHE A 247 5.57 -11.39 -25.86
C PHE A 247 4.56 -12.51 -25.64
N LEU A 248 4.25 -12.84 -24.37
CA LEU A 248 3.41 -13.97 -23.99
C LEU A 248 1.98 -13.55 -23.59
N GLY A 249 1.72 -12.25 -23.52
CA GLY A 249 0.43 -11.73 -23.06
C GLY A 249 0.26 -11.87 -21.55
N ARG A 250 -0.94 -12.28 -21.12
CA ARG A 250 -1.25 -12.46 -19.69
C ARG A 250 -0.50 -13.65 -19.11
N LEU A 251 0.12 -13.44 -17.95
CA LEU A 251 0.78 -14.46 -17.15
C LEU A 251 0.04 -14.62 -15.83
N ALA A 252 -0.29 -15.85 -15.46
CA ALA A 252 -0.84 -16.17 -14.16
C ALA A 252 0.25 -16.78 -13.27
N LEU A 253 0.56 -16.12 -12.16
CA LEU A 253 1.44 -16.66 -11.13
C LEU A 253 0.62 -17.56 -10.22
N LEU A 254 1.10 -18.78 -10.02
CA LEU A 254 0.38 -19.79 -9.25
C LEU A 254 1.33 -20.65 -8.42
N ARG A 255 0.81 -21.16 -7.30
CA ARG A 255 1.45 -22.19 -6.50
C ARG A 255 0.79 -23.54 -6.79
N ILE A 256 1.60 -24.54 -7.01
CA ILE A 256 1.15 -25.94 -7.16
C ILE A 256 1.01 -26.55 -5.76
N HIS A 257 -0.19 -26.97 -5.40
CA HIS A 257 -0.45 -27.63 -4.11
C HIS A 257 -0.32 -29.14 -4.22
N ASN A 258 -0.88 -29.74 -5.27
CA ASN A 258 -0.82 -31.17 -5.51
C ASN A 258 -0.66 -31.47 -6.99
N GLY A 259 -0.20 -32.68 -7.32
CA GLY A 259 -0.03 -33.13 -8.71
C GLY A 259 1.11 -32.41 -9.43
N THR A 260 1.14 -32.55 -10.75
CA THR A 260 2.19 -31.97 -11.59
C THR A 260 1.57 -31.20 -12.76
N LEU A 261 2.03 -29.97 -12.99
CA LEU A 261 1.67 -29.16 -14.13
C LEU A 261 2.75 -29.29 -15.21
N LYS A 262 2.34 -29.49 -16.48
CA LYS A 262 3.27 -29.64 -17.60
C LYS A 262 3.01 -28.57 -18.67
N LYS A 263 4.08 -28.09 -19.29
CA LYS A 263 4.01 -27.26 -20.49
C LYS A 263 3.32 -28.00 -21.62
N GLY A 264 2.45 -27.34 -22.36
CA GLY A 264 1.69 -27.93 -23.46
C GLY A 264 0.53 -28.83 -23.01
N ALA A 265 0.24 -28.96 -21.73
CA ALA A 265 -0.87 -29.74 -21.21
C ALA A 265 -2.21 -28.99 -21.32
N ASP A 266 -3.28 -29.78 -21.47
CA ASP A 266 -4.65 -29.31 -21.29
C ASP A 266 -5.08 -29.61 -19.86
N VAL A 267 -5.59 -28.60 -19.14
CA VAL A 267 -6.04 -28.70 -17.76
C VAL A 267 -7.42 -28.08 -17.58
N GLY A 268 -8.07 -28.33 -16.45
CA GLY A 268 -9.32 -27.65 -16.08
C GLY A 268 -9.03 -26.32 -15.40
N LEU A 269 -9.69 -25.24 -15.80
CA LEU A 269 -9.74 -23.98 -15.06
C LEU A 269 -11.06 -23.92 -14.30
N ALA A 270 -10.97 -24.02 -12.98
CA ALA A 270 -12.13 -23.87 -12.10
C ALA A 270 -12.39 -22.38 -11.85
N ARG A 271 -13.50 -21.90 -12.37
CA ARG A 271 -13.94 -20.50 -12.33
C ARG A 271 -14.59 -20.13 -11.00
N HIS A 272 -14.73 -18.84 -10.73
CA HIS A 272 -15.44 -18.29 -9.56
C HIS A 272 -16.92 -18.70 -9.48
N ASP A 273 -17.57 -18.97 -10.62
CA ASP A 273 -18.96 -19.41 -10.70
C ASP A 273 -19.14 -20.93 -10.52
N GLY A 274 -18.05 -21.64 -10.24
CA GLY A 274 -18.02 -23.09 -10.07
C GLY A 274 -17.96 -23.89 -11.38
N THR A 275 -17.91 -23.26 -12.55
CA THR A 275 -17.72 -23.94 -13.82
C THR A 275 -16.27 -24.35 -14.04
N ILE A 276 -16.06 -25.45 -14.79
CA ILE A 276 -14.74 -25.93 -15.14
C ILE A 276 -14.58 -25.83 -16.64
N GLN A 277 -13.61 -25.03 -17.06
CA GLN A 277 -13.29 -24.79 -18.46
C GLN A 277 -11.99 -25.50 -18.83
N ARG A 278 -11.97 -26.23 -19.95
CA ARG A 278 -10.71 -26.77 -20.46
C ARG A 278 -9.87 -25.66 -21.07
N VAL A 279 -8.61 -25.57 -20.63
CA VAL A 279 -7.63 -24.56 -21.06
C VAL A 279 -6.32 -25.23 -21.44
N HIS A 280 -5.52 -24.56 -22.28
CA HIS A 280 -4.23 -25.05 -22.77
C HIS A 280 -3.09 -24.21 -22.19
N ILE A 281 -2.09 -24.84 -21.59
CA ILE A 281 -0.88 -24.19 -21.06
C ILE A 281 0.14 -24.04 -22.20
N SER A 282 0.23 -22.86 -22.81
CA SER A 282 1.16 -22.61 -23.90
C SER A 282 2.60 -22.48 -23.43
N GLU A 283 2.82 -21.90 -22.25
CA GLU A 283 4.15 -21.71 -21.64
C GLU A 283 4.07 -21.90 -20.12
N LEU A 284 5.13 -22.48 -19.57
CA LEU A 284 5.33 -22.66 -18.13
C LEU A 284 6.70 -22.10 -17.77
N LEU A 285 6.73 -21.17 -16.81
CA LEU A 285 7.92 -20.40 -16.42
C LEU A 285 8.19 -20.57 -14.93
N ALA A 286 9.39 -21.03 -14.58
CA ALA A 286 9.92 -21.01 -13.22
C ALA A 286 10.68 -19.69 -12.96
N THR A 287 10.87 -19.34 -11.70
CA THR A 287 11.71 -18.20 -11.31
C THR A 287 13.09 -18.70 -10.95
N GLU A 288 14.13 -18.14 -11.58
CA GLU A 288 15.53 -18.37 -11.26
C GLU A 288 16.18 -17.01 -10.98
N GLY A 289 16.59 -16.77 -9.73
CA GLY A 289 16.99 -15.43 -9.31
C GLY A 289 15.84 -14.44 -9.48
N LEU A 290 16.02 -13.48 -10.37
CA LEU A 290 15.00 -12.46 -10.73
C LEU A 290 14.36 -12.72 -12.09
N GLU A 291 14.83 -13.73 -12.84
CA GLU A 291 14.38 -13.99 -14.19
C GLU A 291 13.37 -15.16 -14.24
N ARG A 292 12.52 -15.13 -15.27
CA ARG A 292 11.59 -16.23 -15.56
C ARG A 292 12.13 -17.09 -16.68
N VAL A 293 12.36 -18.35 -16.37
CA VAL A 293 12.93 -19.34 -17.29
C VAL A 293 11.89 -20.39 -17.64
N SER A 294 11.83 -20.75 -18.94
CA SER A 294 10.89 -21.79 -19.39
C SER A 294 11.27 -23.15 -18.80
N THR A 295 10.26 -23.87 -18.28
CA THR A 295 10.40 -25.22 -17.73
C THR A 295 9.37 -26.17 -18.35
N ASP A 296 9.70 -27.45 -18.43
CA ASP A 296 8.80 -28.47 -19.00
C ASP A 296 7.73 -28.95 -18.00
N SER A 297 8.03 -28.88 -16.71
CA SER A 297 7.12 -29.34 -15.66
C SER A 297 7.35 -28.61 -14.35
N ALA A 298 6.31 -28.55 -13.53
CA ALA A 298 6.34 -28.01 -12.18
C ALA A 298 5.64 -28.99 -11.22
N ALA A 299 6.23 -29.15 -10.03
CA ALA A 299 5.84 -30.11 -9.01
C ALA A 299 5.14 -29.41 -7.81
N PRO A 300 4.56 -30.15 -6.86
CA PRO A 300 3.96 -29.56 -5.65
C PRO A 300 4.93 -28.65 -4.89
N GLY A 301 4.45 -27.50 -4.47
CA GLY A 301 5.22 -26.45 -3.81
C GLY A 301 5.84 -25.42 -4.75
N ASP A 302 6.05 -25.74 -6.03
CA ASP A 302 6.63 -24.80 -6.98
C ASP A 302 5.71 -23.58 -7.20
N ILE A 303 6.33 -22.42 -7.31
CA ILE A 303 5.68 -21.15 -7.68
C ILE A 303 6.09 -20.87 -9.12
N VAL A 304 5.13 -20.90 -10.03
CA VAL A 304 5.37 -20.77 -11.48
C VAL A 304 4.42 -19.79 -12.12
N ALA A 305 4.81 -19.28 -13.30
CA ALA A 305 3.92 -18.49 -14.13
C ALA A 305 3.49 -19.28 -15.35
N VAL A 306 2.20 -19.21 -15.69
CA VAL A 306 1.63 -19.83 -16.89
C VAL A 306 1.13 -18.80 -17.87
N ALA A 307 1.27 -19.10 -19.17
CA ALA A 307 0.67 -18.36 -20.28
C ALA A 307 -0.27 -19.23 -21.10
N GLY A 308 -1.10 -18.58 -21.92
CA GLY A 308 -2.06 -19.24 -22.82
C GLY A 308 -3.52 -19.13 -22.39
N ILE A 309 -3.80 -18.53 -21.25
CA ILE A 309 -5.15 -18.36 -20.72
C ILE A 309 -5.43 -16.87 -20.58
N GLU A 310 -6.11 -16.28 -21.58
CA GLU A 310 -6.31 -14.83 -21.66
C GLU A 310 -7.22 -14.25 -20.57
N ASP A 311 -8.18 -15.03 -20.10
CA ASP A 311 -9.25 -14.61 -19.19
C ASP A 311 -9.13 -15.20 -17.78
N ILE A 312 -7.97 -15.79 -17.44
CA ILE A 312 -7.69 -16.30 -16.09
C ILE A 312 -7.73 -15.18 -15.05
N MET A 313 -8.32 -15.47 -13.89
CA MET A 313 -8.48 -14.52 -12.80
C MET A 313 -7.79 -15.02 -11.51
N ILE A 314 -7.47 -14.07 -10.64
CA ILE A 314 -6.91 -14.37 -9.32
C ILE A 314 -7.95 -15.12 -8.49
N GLY A 315 -7.50 -16.14 -7.73
CA GLY A 315 -8.36 -16.98 -6.88
C GLY A 315 -8.95 -18.18 -7.62
N GLU A 316 -8.81 -18.27 -8.95
CA GLU A 316 -9.19 -19.45 -9.72
C GLU A 316 -8.15 -20.57 -9.53
N SER A 317 -8.53 -21.81 -9.81
CA SER A 317 -7.66 -22.97 -9.67
C SER A 317 -7.47 -23.69 -11.01
N LEU A 318 -6.22 -24.07 -11.31
CA LEU A 318 -5.95 -25.08 -12.33
C LEU A 318 -6.07 -26.47 -11.70
N VAL A 319 -6.88 -27.32 -12.29
CA VAL A 319 -7.25 -28.63 -11.76
C VAL A 319 -7.12 -29.72 -12.84
N ASP A 320 -7.11 -30.96 -12.40
CA ASP A 320 -7.22 -32.10 -13.29
C ASP A 320 -8.56 -32.12 -14.03
N LEU A 321 -8.57 -32.56 -15.29
CA LEU A 321 -9.79 -32.59 -16.10
C LEU A 321 -10.72 -33.76 -15.76
N GLU A 322 -10.16 -34.90 -15.29
CA GLU A 322 -10.94 -36.11 -15.01
C GLU A 322 -11.45 -36.11 -13.55
N ASP A 323 -10.65 -35.60 -12.60
CA ASP A 323 -11.00 -35.46 -11.18
C ASP A 323 -10.75 -34.03 -10.69
N PRO A 324 -11.59 -33.08 -11.09
CA PRO A 324 -11.39 -31.68 -10.75
C PRO A 324 -11.70 -31.42 -9.26
N ARG A 325 -10.69 -30.94 -8.52
CA ARG A 325 -10.79 -30.58 -7.10
C ARG A 325 -10.31 -29.16 -6.87
N PRO A 326 -11.18 -28.13 -7.09
CA PRO A 326 -10.79 -26.74 -6.93
C PRO A 326 -10.43 -26.42 -5.49
N LEU A 327 -9.46 -25.51 -5.32
CA LEU A 327 -9.10 -24.96 -4.03
C LEU A 327 -10.12 -23.89 -3.60
N PRO A 328 -10.24 -23.60 -2.30
CA PRO A 328 -11.08 -22.52 -1.82
C PRO A 328 -10.67 -21.17 -2.46
N LEU A 329 -11.65 -20.34 -2.78
CA LEU A 329 -11.39 -19.01 -3.31
C LEU A 329 -10.59 -18.17 -2.32
N ILE A 330 -9.65 -17.39 -2.80
CA ILE A 330 -8.96 -16.39 -1.97
C ILE A 330 -9.96 -15.30 -1.63
N THR A 331 -10.28 -15.18 -0.36
CA THR A 331 -11.15 -14.11 0.14
C THR A 331 -10.30 -12.88 0.41
N VAL A 332 -10.71 -11.76 -0.16
CA VAL A 332 -10.08 -10.45 0.06
C VAL A 332 -11.06 -9.59 0.85
N ASP A 333 -10.56 -8.84 1.82
CA ASP A 333 -11.38 -7.90 2.58
C ASP A 333 -12.14 -6.94 1.65
N ASP A 334 -13.38 -6.63 1.98
CA ASP A 334 -14.21 -5.70 1.21
C ASP A 334 -13.61 -4.29 1.15
N PRO A 335 -13.80 -3.57 0.04
CA PRO A 335 -13.41 -2.18 -0.06
C PRO A 335 -14.07 -1.31 1.02
N ALA A 336 -13.30 -0.41 1.64
CA ALA A 336 -13.78 0.50 2.67
C ALA A 336 -13.93 1.95 2.17
N ILE A 337 -13.14 2.35 1.18
CA ILE A 337 -13.09 3.71 0.64
C ILE A 337 -13.45 3.70 -0.84
N SER A 338 -14.14 4.73 -1.29
CA SER A 338 -14.46 4.98 -2.70
C SER A 338 -14.01 6.35 -3.15
N MET A 339 -13.66 6.48 -4.42
CA MET A 339 -13.42 7.75 -5.10
C MET A 339 -14.12 7.76 -6.46
N THR A 340 -14.68 8.89 -6.84
CA THR A 340 -15.16 9.08 -8.22
C THR A 340 -13.99 9.47 -9.10
N ILE A 341 -13.67 8.67 -10.12
CA ILE A 341 -12.66 8.95 -11.13
C ILE A 341 -13.37 9.18 -12.46
N GLY A 342 -13.18 10.34 -13.05
CA GLY A 342 -13.75 10.71 -14.34
C GLY A 342 -12.74 11.40 -15.25
N ILE A 343 -13.15 11.71 -16.47
CA ILE A 343 -12.34 12.51 -17.38
C ILE A 343 -12.13 13.93 -16.85
N ASN A 344 -11.05 14.57 -17.28
CA ASN A 344 -10.82 15.98 -16.97
C ASN A 344 -11.82 16.85 -17.73
N THR A 345 -12.65 17.60 -16.99
CA THR A 345 -13.65 18.54 -17.53
C THR A 345 -13.28 20.00 -17.28
N SER A 346 -12.01 20.28 -16.91
CA SER A 346 -11.55 21.65 -16.68
C SER A 346 -11.38 22.43 -18.00
N PRO A 347 -11.33 23.78 -17.94
CA PRO A 347 -11.01 24.60 -19.10
C PRO A 347 -9.60 24.37 -19.67
N MET A 348 -8.74 23.65 -18.94
CA MET A 348 -7.37 23.32 -19.33
C MET A 348 -7.21 21.89 -19.86
N ALA A 349 -8.30 21.11 -19.92
CA ALA A 349 -8.27 19.73 -20.40
C ALA A 349 -7.76 19.62 -21.85
N GLY A 350 -6.90 18.61 -22.09
CA GLY A 350 -6.37 18.31 -23.43
C GLY A 350 -5.29 19.26 -23.94
N ARG A 351 -4.75 20.15 -23.09
CA ARG A 351 -3.64 21.04 -23.49
C ARG A 351 -2.30 20.32 -23.52
N VAL A 352 -2.13 19.24 -22.76
CA VAL A 352 -0.91 18.45 -22.76
C VAL A 352 -0.87 17.58 -24.01
N LYS A 353 0.24 17.65 -24.76
CA LYS A 353 0.39 16.88 -26.01
C LYS A 353 0.37 15.38 -25.74
N GLY A 354 -0.54 14.67 -26.40
CA GLY A 354 -0.67 13.21 -26.25
C GLY A 354 -1.48 12.77 -25.02
N ALA A 355 -2.10 13.71 -24.29
CA ALA A 355 -2.92 13.39 -23.15
C ALA A 355 -4.11 12.47 -23.50
N LYS A 356 -4.40 11.54 -22.61
CA LYS A 356 -5.53 10.60 -22.70
C LYS A 356 -6.72 11.21 -21.96
N VAL A 357 -7.69 11.70 -22.71
CA VAL A 357 -8.81 12.52 -22.18
C VAL A 357 -10.20 11.94 -22.47
N THR A 358 -10.28 10.76 -23.12
CA THR A 358 -11.56 10.20 -23.52
C THR A 358 -12.12 9.22 -22.49
N PRO A 359 -13.47 9.16 -22.30
CA PRO A 359 -14.08 8.21 -21.37
C PRO A 359 -13.70 6.75 -21.65
N ARG A 360 -13.62 6.37 -22.93
CA ARG A 360 -13.25 5.01 -23.32
C ARG A 360 -11.84 4.65 -22.84
N GLN A 361 -10.85 5.53 -23.04
CA GLN A 361 -9.48 5.28 -22.60
C GLN A 361 -9.39 5.10 -21.09
N VAL A 362 -10.11 5.94 -20.33
CA VAL A 362 -10.16 5.84 -18.85
C VAL A 362 -10.81 4.51 -18.44
N LYS A 363 -11.95 4.15 -19.04
CA LYS A 363 -12.64 2.88 -18.74
C LYS A 363 -11.76 1.68 -19.07
N ASP A 364 -11.17 1.64 -20.25
CA ASP A 364 -10.29 0.54 -20.68
C ASP A 364 -9.08 0.38 -19.75
N ARG A 365 -8.59 1.50 -19.16
CA ARG A 365 -7.49 1.46 -18.20
C ARG A 365 -7.94 0.94 -16.84
N LEU A 366 -9.11 1.38 -16.35
CA LEU A 366 -9.69 0.87 -15.10
C LEU A 366 -10.04 -0.62 -15.21
N ASP A 367 -10.57 -1.07 -16.35
CA ASP A 367 -10.86 -2.49 -16.58
C ASP A 367 -9.59 -3.34 -16.59
N ARG A 368 -8.49 -2.83 -17.14
CA ARG A 368 -7.19 -3.51 -17.07
C ARG A 368 -6.66 -3.59 -15.63
N GLU A 369 -6.89 -2.57 -14.82
CA GLU A 369 -6.50 -2.62 -13.40
C GLU A 369 -7.22 -3.74 -12.65
N LEU A 370 -8.52 -3.94 -12.89
CA LEU A 370 -9.31 -5.00 -12.25
C LEU A 370 -8.81 -6.41 -12.55
N ILE A 371 -8.05 -6.60 -13.63
CA ILE A 371 -7.47 -7.90 -13.97
C ILE A 371 -6.44 -8.34 -12.92
N GLY A 372 -5.54 -7.42 -12.52
CA GLY A 372 -4.46 -7.69 -11.58
C GLY A 372 -4.79 -7.32 -10.13
N ASN A 373 -5.84 -6.54 -9.89
CA ASN A 373 -6.16 -6.02 -8.57
C ASN A 373 -7.59 -6.38 -8.16
N VAL A 374 -7.73 -7.49 -7.45
CA VAL A 374 -9.04 -7.99 -6.95
C VAL A 374 -9.56 -7.19 -5.75
N SER A 375 -8.73 -6.37 -5.13
CA SER A 375 -9.12 -5.50 -4.02
C SER A 375 -9.89 -4.25 -4.49
N LEU A 376 -9.92 -4.00 -5.80
CA LEU A 376 -10.65 -2.87 -6.39
C LEU A 376 -12.00 -3.31 -6.95
N LYS A 377 -12.97 -2.40 -6.86
CA LYS A 377 -14.25 -2.50 -7.59
C LYS A 377 -14.46 -1.21 -8.39
N VAL A 378 -14.95 -1.34 -9.61
CA VAL A 378 -15.28 -0.19 -10.49
C VAL A 378 -16.75 -0.26 -10.83
N LEU A 379 -17.50 0.71 -10.34
CA LEU A 379 -18.95 0.78 -10.52
C LEU A 379 -19.31 1.97 -11.43
N PRO A 380 -20.39 1.85 -12.23
CA PRO A 380 -20.89 2.97 -13.01
C PRO A 380 -21.48 4.03 -12.06
N THR A 381 -21.40 5.31 -12.46
CA THR A 381 -22.08 6.42 -11.79
C THR A 381 -23.23 6.93 -12.66
N GLU A 382 -24.02 7.91 -12.18
CA GLU A 382 -25.03 8.59 -12.98
C GLU A 382 -24.42 9.31 -14.21
N ARG A 383 -23.14 9.64 -14.14
CA ARG A 383 -22.39 10.25 -15.23
C ARG A 383 -21.71 9.18 -16.08
N PRO A 384 -21.90 9.21 -17.43
CA PRO A 384 -21.30 8.20 -18.33
C PRO A 384 -19.78 8.37 -18.51
N ASP A 385 -19.21 9.47 -18.03
CA ASP A 385 -17.80 9.85 -18.14
C ASP A 385 -17.04 9.75 -16.80
N ALA A 386 -17.66 9.13 -15.79
CA ALA A 386 -17.08 8.96 -14.46
C ALA A 386 -17.49 7.60 -13.86
N TRP A 387 -16.61 7.04 -13.05
CA TRP A 387 -16.78 5.74 -12.37
C TRP A 387 -16.48 5.90 -10.89
N GLU A 388 -17.22 5.15 -10.07
CA GLU A 388 -16.90 4.97 -8.67
C GLU A 388 -15.87 3.85 -8.55
N VAL A 389 -14.69 4.17 -8.08
CA VAL A 389 -13.61 3.22 -7.83
C VAL A 389 -13.50 3.01 -6.33
N GLN A 390 -13.74 1.78 -5.90
CA GLN A 390 -13.71 1.39 -4.51
C GLN A 390 -12.44 0.59 -4.23
N GLY A 391 -11.79 0.87 -3.10
CA GLY A 391 -10.56 0.20 -2.67
C GLY A 391 -10.48 0.08 -1.15
N ARG A 392 -9.43 -0.56 -0.68
CA ARG A 392 -9.22 -0.81 0.75
C ARG A 392 -8.97 0.49 1.53
N GLY A 393 -8.12 1.37 0.99
CA GLY A 393 -7.73 2.62 1.61
C GLY A 393 -7.48 3.73 0.60
N GLU A 394 -7.28 4.95 1.11
CA GLU A 394 -7.06 6.14 0.28
C GLU A 394 -5.72 6.12 -0.46
N LEU A 395 -4.67 5.53 0.14
CA LEU A 395 -3.34 5.44 -0.46
C LEU A 395 -3.35 4.56 -1.71
N ALA A 396 -4.02 3.40 -1.67
CA ALA A 396 -4.11 2.51 -2.83
C ALA A 396 -4.81 3.20 -4.02
N LEU A 397 -5.88 3.94 -3.75
CA LEU A 397 -6.59 4.70 -4.78
C LEU A 397 -5.77 5.90 -5.29
N ALA A 398 -5.03 6.60 -4.42
CA ALA A 398 -4.14 7.69 -4.81
C ALA A 398 -2.99 7.17 -5.70
N ILE A 399 -2.43 6.00 -5.40
CA ILE A 399 -1.41 5.34 -6.22
C ILE A 399 -1.95 4.99 -7.60
N LEU A 400 -3.16 4.45 -7.71
CA LEU A 400 -3.80 4.18 -9.00
C LEU A 400 -3.93 5.47 -9.83
N VAL A 401 -4.39 6.56 -9.23
CA VAL A 401 -4.52 7.86 -9.90
C VAL A 401 -3.15 8.38 -10.35
N GLU A 402 -2.11 8.25 -9.51
CA GLU A 402 -0.74 8.66 -9.84
C GLU A 402 -0.15 7.84 -10.98
N GLN A 403 -0.37 6.52 -11.01
CA GLN A 403 0.03 5.66 -12.13
C GLN A 403 -0.64 6.11 -13.43
N MET A 404 -1.97 6.33 -13.40
CA MET A 404 -2.70 6.83 -14.57
C MET A 404 -2.17 8.19 -15.03
N ARG A 405 -1.84 9.09 -14.08
CA ARG A 405 -1.24 10.39 -14.37
C ARG A 405 0.08 10.24 -15.15
N ARG A 406 0.96 9.35 -14.70
CA ARG A 406 2.26 9.05 -15.36
C ARG A 406 2.09 8.38 -16.72
N GLU A 407 1.02 7.62 -16.91
CA GLU A 407 0.64 7.04 -18.20
C GLU A 407 0.04 8.07 -19.18
N GLY A 408 -0.09 9.33 -18.79
CA GLY A 408 -0.57 10.44 -19.63
C GLY A 408 -2.08 10.68 -19.58
N PHE A 409 -2.79 10.15 -18.58
CA PHE A 409 -4.22 10.43 -18.39
C PHE A 409 -4.43 11.80 -17.75
N GLU A 410 -5.49 12.48 -18.17
CA GLU A 410 -6.04 13.64 -17.48
C GLU A 410 -7.38 13.24 -16.84
N LEU A 411 -7.45 13.42 -15.52
CA LEU A 411 -8.55 12.92 -14.70
C LEU A 411 -9.17 14.03 -13.85
N THR A 412 -10.42 13.82 -13.48
CA THR A 412 -11.07 14.51 -12.36
C THR A 412 -11.33 13.47 -11.28
N VAL A 413 -10.80 13.70 -10.08
CA VAL A 413 -10.92 12.79 -8.95
C VAL A 413 -11.75 13.46 -7.86
N GLY A 414 -12.82 12.80 -7.45
CA GLY A 414 -13.66 13.24 -6.35
C GLY A 414 -12.99 13.00 -5.00
N LYS A 415 -13.52 13.65 -3.96
CA LYS A 415 -13.09 13.42 -2.59
C LYS A 415 -13.30 11.96 -2.19
N PRO A 416 -12.36 11.34 -1.44
CA PRO A 416 -12.57 10.02 -0.85
C PRO A 416 -13.81 9.97 0.03
N GLN A 417 -14.59 8.90 -0.11
CA GLN A 417 -15.79 8.63 0.68
C GLN A 417 -15.75 7.20 1.21
N VAL A 418 -16.51 6.89 2.25
CA VAL A 418 -16.62 5.51 2.73
C VAL A 418 -17.67 4.73 1.97
N VAL A 419 -17.43 3.43 1.83
CA VAL A 419 -18.40 2.47 1.31
C VAL A 419 -19.30 2.02 2.47
N THR A 420 -20.55 2.48 2.48
CA THR A 420 -21.55 2.07 3.49
C THR A 420 -22.29 0.81 3.07
N LYS A 421 -22.77 0.05 4.04
CA LYS A 421 -23.63 -1.13 3.85
C LYS A 421 -24.87 -1.04 4.72
N GLU A 422 -25.95 -1.65 4.29
CA GLU A 422 -27.12 -1.87 5.13
C GLU A 422 -27.02 -3.25 5.77
N ILE A 423 -26.88 -3.29 7.08
CA ILE A 423 -26.77 -4.53 7.88
C ILE A 423 -27.98 -4.57 8.81
N ASP A 424 -28.82 -5.59 8.71
CA ASP A 424 -30.05 -5.76 9.48
C ASP A 424 -30.99 -4.54 9.42
N GLY A 425 -31.05 -3.86 8.26
CA GLY A 425 -31.86 -2.65 8.06
C GLY A 425 -31.27 -1.37 8.67
N VAL A 426 -30.02 -1.42 9.13
CA VAL A 426 -29.30 -0.27 9.70
C VAL A 426 -28.15 0.13 8.81
N LEU A 427 -28.11 1.41 8.42
CA LEU A 427 -26.98 1.97 7.68
C LEU A 427 -25.72 1.85 8.54
N SER A 428 -24.73 1.10 8.04
CA SER A 428 -23.47 0.80 8.71
C SER A 428 -22.28 1.28 7.90
N GLU A 429 -21.25 1.70 8.59
CA GLU A 429 -19.99 2.19 8.03
C GLU A 429 -18.80 1.34 8.50
N PRO A 430 -17.72 1.25 7.70
CA PRO A 430 -16.54 0.52 8.08
C PRO A 430 -15.84 1.21 9.26
N MET A 431 -15.38 0.39 10.20
CA MET A 431 -14.64 0.82 11.39
C MET A 431 -13.18 0.38 11.28
N GLU A 432 -12.29 1.17 11.83
CA GLU A 432 -10.86 0.91 11.89
C GLU A 432 -10.40 0.91 13.35
N ARG A 433 -9.57 -0.07 13.71
CA ARG A 433 -8.78 -0.06 14.94
C ARG A 433 -7.48 0.67 14.66
N MET A 434 -7.33 1.84 15.25
CA MET A 434 -6.17 2.71 15.10
C MET A 434 -5.24 2.54 16.29
N THR A 435 -3.99 2.16 16.04
CA THR A 435 -2.90 2.16 17.02
C THR A 435 -2.02 3.39 16.78
N ILE A 436 -1.77 4.15 17.83
CA ILE A 436 -1.01 5.40 17.79
C ILE A 436 0.08 5.35 18.86
N ASP A 437 1.35 5.50 18.45
CA ASP A 437 2.50 5.66 19.33
C ASP A 437 3.00 7.10 19.27
N ILE A 438 3.02 7.79 20.40
CA ILE A 438 3.39 9.21 20.50
C ILE A 438 4.18 9.50 21.79
N PRO A 439 5.06 10.52 21.77
CA PRO A 439 5.55 11.12 23.00
C PRO A 439 4.40 11.63 23.89
N GLU A 440 4.55 11.46 25.20
CA GLU A 440 3.52 11.79 26.20
C GLU A 440 3.01 13.24 26.10
N GLU A 441 3.87 14.18 25.68
CA GLU A 441 3.52 15.60 25.50
C GLU A 441 2.39 15.84 24.49
N TYR A 442 2.17 14.92 23.52
CA TYR A 442 1.13 15.05 22.48
C TYR A 442 -0.18 14.34 22.83
N LEU A 443 -0.27 13.67 23.99
CA LEU A 443 -1.47 12.91 24.39
C LEU A 443 -2.75 13.75 24.30
N GLY A 444 -2.73 14.97 24.81
CA GLY A 444 -3.91 15.85 24.83
C GLY A 444 -4.35 16.26 23.42
N ALA A 445 -3.40 16.62 22.55
CA ALA A 445 -3.66 17.04 21.17
C ALA A 445 -4.25 15.87 20.35
N ILE A 446 -3.67 14.68 20.47
CA ILE A 446 -4.11 13.50 19.71
C ILE A 446 -5.45 12.97 20.23
N THR A 447 -5.68 12.94 21.51
CA THR A 447 -7.00 12.56 22.08
C THR A 447 -8.10 13.49 21.57
N GLN A 448 -7.85 14.80 21.52
CA GLN A 448 -8.80 15.78 20.99
C GLN A 448 -9.02 15.58 19.47
N LEU A 449 -7.93 15.34 18.72
CA LEU A 449 -7.99 15.08 17.28
C LEU A 449 -8.86 13.84 16.98
N MET A 450 -8.67 12.75 17.74
CA MET A 450 -9.44 11.51 17.55
C MET A 450 -10.90 11.67 17.99
N ALA A 451 -11.17 12.38 19.09
CA ALA A 451 -12.54 12.65 19.54
C ALA A 451 -13.37 13.43 18.50
N ALA A 452 -12.76 14.43 17.84
CA ALA A 452 -13.40 15.19 16.75
C ALA A 452 -13.75 14.29 15.55
N ARG A 453 -13.03 13.18 15.37
CA ARG A 453 -13.19 12.18 14.31
C ARG A 453 -14.04 10.97 14.72
N LYS A 454 -14.73 11.07 15.86
CA LYS A 454 -15.54 9.98 16.45
C LYS A 454 -14.72 8.75 16.85
N GLY A 455 -13.41 8.90 17.07
CA GLY A 455 -12.57 7.85 17.63
C GLY A 455 -12.88 7.62 19.10
N ARG A 456 -13.12 6.36 19.47
CA ARG A 456 -13.32 5.91 20.85
C ARG A 456 -12.04 5.25 21.32
N MET A 457 -11.45 5.78 22.40
CA MET A 457 -10.27 5.18 23.00
C MET A 457 -10.66 3.87 23.69
N GLU A 458 -9.95 2.80 23.36
CA GLU A 458 -10.11 1.46 23.97
C GLU A 458 -9.02 1.24 25.03
N THR A 459 -7.76 1.48 24.67
CA THR A 459 -6.63 1.27 25.56
C THR A 459 -5.65 2.44 25.53
N MET A 460 -4.90 2.56 26.64
CA MET A 460 -3.78 3.48 26.76
C MET A 460 -2.70 2.77 27.60
N ALA A 461 -1.53 2.53 27.01
CA ALA A 461 -0.39 1.93 27.66
C ALA A 461 0.78 2.92 27.71
N ASN A 462 1.33 3.15 28.92
CA ASN A 462 2.54 3.94 29.10
C ASN A 462 3.68 3.00 29.49
N HIS A 463 4.67 2.88 28.60
CA HIS A 463 5.82 1.98 28.79
C HIS A 463 6.95 2.58 29.63
N GLY A 464 6.76 3.78 30.22
CA GLY A 464 7.77 4.44 31.08
C GLY A 464 8.96 5.02 30.33
N SER A 465 8.99 4.94 29.00
CA SER A 465 10.04 5.48 28.12
C SER A 465 9.79 6.93 27.67
N GLY A 466 8.71 7.56 28.17
CA GLY A 466 8.22 8.85 27.68
C GLY A 466 7.35 8.77 26.41
N TRP A 467 7.06 7.55 25.97
CA TRP A 467 6.14 7.24 24.87
C TRP A 467 4.88 6.55 25.39
N ILE A 468 3.75 6.84 24.74
CA ILE A 468 2.45 6.28 25.05
C ILE A 468 1.89 5.61 23.80
N ARG A 469 1.38 4.40 23.98
CA ARG A 469 0.54 3.70 22.99
C ARG A 469 -0.93 3.93 23.28
N LEU A 470 -1.68 4.36 22.27
CA LEU A 470 -3.11 4.57 22.31
C LEU A 470 -3.79 3.68 21.26
N GLU A 471 -4.89 3.04 21.64
CA GLU A 471 -5.74 2.34 20.68
C GLU A 471 -7.12 2.98 20.64
N PHE A 472 -7.59 3.22 19.41
CA PHE A 472 -8.91 3.80 19.15
C PHE A 472 -9.67 2.92 18.16
N VAL A 473 -10.98 2.82 18.34
CA VAL A 473 -11.89 2.38 17.29
C VAL A 473 -12.54 3.63 16.68
N VAL A 474 -12.40 3.79 15.37
CA VAL A 474 -12.77 5.01 14.66
C VAL A 474 -13.45 4.68 13.32
N PRO A 475 -14.49 5.41 12.88
CA PRO A 475 -15.03 5.25 11.54
C PRO A 475 -13.94 5.52 10.48
N ALA A 476 -13.85 4.67 9.45
CA ALA A 476 -12.82 4.79 8.40
C ALA A 476 -12.81 6.20 7.75
N ARG A 477 -13.99 6.83 7.56
CA ARG A 477 -14.07 8.22 7.08
C ARG A 477 -13.46 9.24 8.03
N GLY A 478 -13.32 8.93 9.32
CA GLY A 478 -12.62 9.76 10.29
C GLY A 478 -11.13 9.81 10.05
N LEU A 479 -10.56 8.82 9.35
CA LEU A 479 -9.15 8.75 9.03
C LEU A 479 -8.77 9.49 7.74
N ILE A 480 -9.75 9.85 6.91
CA ILE A 480 -9.50 10.70 5.73
C ILE A 480 -8.89 12.03 6.18
N GLY A 481 -7.69 12.37 5.68
CA GLY A 481 -6.93 13.55 6.09
C GLY A 481 -6.43 13.54 7.54
N PHE A 482 -6.42 12.38 8.20
CA PHE A 482 -5.87 12.25 9.54
C PHE A 482 -4.35 12.37 9.54
N ARG A 483 -3.68 11.73 8.60
CA ARG A 483 -2.21 11.60 8.55
C ARG A 483 -1.51 12.96 8.55
N THR A 484 -1.94 13.87 7.70
CA THR A 484 -1.35 15.21 7.59
C THR A 484 -1.49 16.00 8.89
N ARG A 485 -2.67 15.97 9.52
CA ARG A 485 -2.89 16.63 10.81
C ARG A 485 -2.10 15.98 11.95
N PHE A 486 -2.11 14.66 11.99
CA PHE A 486 -1.39 13.87 12.97
C PHE A 486 0.12 14.18 12.97
N LEU A 487 0.75 14.18 11.79
CA LEU A 487 2.17 14.52 11.65
C LEU A 487 2.45 15.98 12.06
N THR A 488 1.53 16.90 11.77
CA THR A 488 1.65 18.30 12.20
C THR A 488 1.58 18.44 13.71
N GLU A 489 0.58 17.81 14.34
CA GLU A 489 0.38 17.88 15.81
C GLU A 489 1.51 17.19 16.58
N THR A 490 2.08 16.12 16.03
CA THR A 490 3.20 15.37 16.64
C THR A 490 4.57 15.83 16.14
N ARG A 491 4.65 16.89 15.35
CA ARG A 491 5.89 17.38 14.72
C ARG A 491 6.67 16.31 13.96
N GLY A 492 5.95 15.36 13.36
CA GLY A 492 6.51 14.26 12.60
C GLY A 492 7.05 13.10 13.43
N THR A 493 6.96 13.13 14.75
CA THR A 493 7.49 12.06 15.62
C THR A 493 6.50 10.93 15.86
N GLY A 494 5.18 11.18 15.76
CA GLY A 494 4.17 10.18 16.03
C GLY A 494 4.08 9.11 14.95
N ILE A 495 3.75 7.90 15.36
CA ILE A 495 3.52 6.75 14.48
C ILE A 495 2.07 6.32 14.64
N ALA A 496 1.39 6.09 13.54
CA ALA A 496 -0.01 5.67 13.54
C ALA A 496 -0.28 4.65 12.43
N SER A 497 -1.07 3.63 12.75
CA SER A 497 -1.56 2.65 11.79
C SER A 497 -2.97 2.23 12.11
N SER A 498 -3.69 1.74 11.12
CA SER A 498 -5.04 1.20 11.31
C SER A 498 -5.21 -0.16 10.65
N ILE A 499 -6.12 -0.94 11.23
CA ILE A 499 -6.60 -2.22 10.69
C ILE A 499 -8.12 -2.21 10.72
N SER A 500 -8.75 -2.93 9.78
CA SER A 500 -10.21 -3.04 9.76
C SER A 500 -10.76 -3.75 10.98
N GLU A 501 -11.80 -3.19 11.55
CA GLU A 501 -12.57 -3.73 12.69
C GLU A 501 -13.97 -4.20 12.28
N GLY A 502 -14.26 -4.26 10.96
CA GLY A 502 -15.57 -4.61 10.45
C GLY A 502 -16.49 -3.40 10.25
N TYR A 503 -17.79 -3.56 10.51
CA TYR A 503 -18.80 -2.53 10.28
C TYR A 503 -19.56 -2.24 11.57
N ALA A 504 -19.93 -0.97 11.79
CA ALA A 504 -20.80 -0.54 12.87
C ALA A 504 -21.86 0.46 12.36
N PRO A 505 -22.96 0.64 13.07
CA PRO A 505 -23.96 1.65 12.73
C PRO A 505 -23.33 3.04 12.55
N TRP A 506 -23.87 3.79 11.60
CA TRP A 506 -23.43 5.15 11.27
C TRP A 506 -23.29 6.05 12.49
N GLN A 507 -22.08 6.60 12.74
CA GLN A 507 -21.71 7.36 13.93
C GLN A 507 -22.08 8.86 13.87
N GLY A 508 -22.89 9.28 12.91
CA GLY A 508 -23.27 10.69 12.71
C GLY A 508 -22.24 11.48 11.90
N THR A 509 -22.40 12.78 11.80
CA THR A 509 -21.53 13.66 10.98
C THR A 509 -20.15 13.85 11.59
N ILE A 510 -19.11 13.84 10.73
CA ILE A 510 -17.73 14.22 11.05
C ILE A 510 -17.38 15.45 10.22
N GLU A 511 -17.01 16.54 10.88
CA GLU A 511 -16.50 17.74 10.21
C GLU A 511 -15.03 17.53 9.85
N GLN A 512 -14.74 17.37 8.57
CA GLN A 512 -13.37 17.08 8.11
C GLN A 512 -12.54 18.35 7.89
N ARG A 513 -13.16 19.41 7.35
CA ARG A 513 -12.52 20.70 7.08
C ARG A 513 -13.38 21.83 7.62
N LEU A 514 -12.84 22.59 8.56
CA LEU A 514 -13.51 23.76 9.16
C LEU A 514 -13.24 25.05 8.40
N THR A 515 -12.26 25.04 7.48
CA THR A 515 -11.82 26.21 6.70
C THR A 515 -12.50 26.24 5.35
N GLY A 516 -12.73 27.43 4.81
CA GLY A 516 -13.24 27.65 3.45
C GLY A 516 -12.12 27.65 2.41
N SER A 517 -12.49 27.88 1.16
CA SER A 517 -11.59 28.00 0.02
C SER A 517 -11.51 29.43 -0.49
N LEU A 518 -10.31 29.87 -0.90
CA LEU A 518 -10.13 30.99 -1.81
C LEU A 518 -10.28 30.47 -3.22
N VAL A 519 -11.28 30.96 -3.96
CA VAL A 519 -11.63 30.44 -5.30
C VAL A 519 -11.39 31.54 -6.33
N ALA A 520 -10.71 31.22 -7.43
CA ALA A 520 -10.49 32.18 -8.52
C ALA A 520 -11.82 32.53 -9.20
N ASP A 521 -12.07 33.82 -9.36
CA ASP A 521 -13.29 34.36 -10.00
C ASP A 521 -13.19 34.46 -11.54
N ARG A 522 -12.02 34.20 -12.11
CA ARG A 522 -11.72 34.29 -13.54
C ARG A 522 -10.48 33.51 -13.96
N ALA A 523 -10.34 33.31 -15.26
CA ALA A 523 -9.12 32.79 -15.86
C ALA A 523 -8.05 33.89 -16.01
N GLY A 524 -6.77 33.51 -15.85
CA GLY A 524 -5.61 34.40 -16.03
C GLY A 524 -4.38 33.83 -15.32
N GLN A 525 -3.38 34.69 -15.11
CA GLN A 525 -2.19 34.35 -14.32
C GLN A 525 -2.27 34.94 -12.91
N ALA A 526 -1.92 34.16 -11.90
CA ALA A 526 -1.81 34.65 -10.53
C ALA A 526 -0.69 35.68 -10.43
N THR A 527 -1.02 36.93 -10.03
CA THR A 527 -0.03 38.00 -9.94
C THR A 527 0.50 38.15 -8.52
N PRO A 528 1.81 38.39 -8.32
CA PRO A 528 2.36 38.69 -7.01
C PRO A 528 1.63 39.86 -6.32
N TYR A 529 1.21 40.85 -7.07
CA TYR A 529 0.47 41.99 -6.55
C TYR A 529 -0.89 41.61 -5.96
N ALA A 530 -1.66 40.76 -6.64
CA ALA A 530 -2.94 40.32 -6.13
C ALA A 530 -2.75 39.42 -4.91
N MET A 531 -1.76 38.52 -4.95
CA MET A 531 -1.45 37.61 -3.85
C MET A 531 -1.03 38.38 -2.58
N THR A 532 -0.16 39.37 -2.68
CA THR A 532 0.22 40.20 -1.53
C THR A 532 -0.98 40.91 -0.89
N ASN A 533 -1.94 41.39 -1.70
CA ASN A 533 -3.16 42.01 -1.17
C ASN A 533 -4.18 41.03 -0.57
N LEU A 534 -4.08 39.76 -0.91
CA LEU A 534 -5.01 38.70 -0.49
C LEU A 534 -4.44 37.82 0.63
N GLN A 535 -3.13 37.90 0.94
CA GLN A 535 -2.48 37.01 1.94
C GLN A 535 -3.02 37.20 3.36
N GLU A 536 -3.61 38.34 3.69
CA GLU A 536 -4.31 38.54 4.98
C GLU A 536 -5.62 37.72 5.09
N ARG A 537 -6.14 37.23 3.95
CA ARG A 537 -7.41 36.49 3.87
C ARG A 537 -7.23 34.98 3.93
N GLY A 538 -6.00 34.49 3.73
CA GLY A 538 -5.70 33.07 3.78
C GLY A 538 -4.34 32.72 3.18
N SER A 539 -4.01 31.43 3.19
CA SER A 539 -2.78 30.89 2.65
C SER A 539 -2.99 30.36 1.24
N PHE A 540 -2.00 30.57 0.35
CA PHE A 540 -2.10 30.14 -1.05
C PHE A 540 -1.54 28.72 -1.23
N ILE A 541 -2.17 27.99 -2.16
CA ILE A 541 -1.73 26.69 -2.67
C ILE A 541 -1.23 26.76 -4.13
N VAL A 542 -1.28 27.93 -4.73
CA VAL A 542 -0.77 28.21 -6.09
C VAL A 542 0.42 29.15 -6.02
N GLU A 543 1.37 28.99 -6.94
CA GLU A 543 2.56 29.83 -7.02
C GLU A 543 2.27 31.12 -7.85
N PRO A 544 3.03 32.19 -7.62
CA PRO A 544 2.97 33.36 -8.49
C PRO A 544 3.24 33.00 -9.95
N SER A 545 2.56 33.66 -10.87
CA SER A 545 2.60 33.41 -12.32
C SER A 545 1.99 32.09 -12.79
N SER A 546 1.39 31.30 -11.88
CA SER A 546 0.61 30.12 -12.27
C SER A 546 -0.64 30.52 -13.07
N GLU A 547 -0.94 29.77 -14.12
CA GLU A 547 -2.20 29.91 -14.86
C GLU A 547 -3.34 29.33 -14.02
N VAL A 548 -4.41 30.10 -13.86
CA VAL A 548 -5.61 29.72 -13.09
C VAL A 548 -6.86 29.95 -13.93
N TYR A 549 -7.97 29.34 -13.54
CA TYR A 549 -9.28 29.51 -14.19
C TYR A 549 -10.39 29.69 -13.16
N GLU A 550 -11.54 30.17 -13.59
CA GLU A 550 -12.72 30.37 -12.76
C GLU A 550 -13.12 29.04 -12.06
N GLY A 551 -13.35 29.10 -10.75
CA GLY A 551 -13.69 27.92 -9.96
C GLY A 551 -12.50 27.10 -9.47
N GLN A 552 -11.26 27.45 -9.85
CA GLN A 552 -10.06 26.82 -9.27
C GLN A 552 -9.85 27.32 -7.84
N VAL A 553 -9.56 26.38 -6.92
CA VAL A 553 -9.17 26.71 -5.56
C VAL A 553 -7.71 27.17 -5.57
N VAL A 554 -7.44 28.37 -5.11
CA VAL A 554 -6.11 28.99 -5.12
C VAL A 554 -5.51 29.15 -3.73
N GLY A 555 -6.31 28.89 -2.68
CA GLY A 555 -5.86 28.99 -1.30
C GLY A 555 -6.92 28.54 -0.30
N GLU A 556 -6.53 28.54 0.96
CA GLU A 556 -7.37 28.21 2.11
C GLU A 556 -7.79 29.49 2.84
N ASN A 557 -9.09 29.61 3.13
CA ASN A 557 -9.65 30.71 3.91
C ASN A 557 -9.85 30.23 5.37
N PRO A 558 -9.20 30.83 6.37
CA PRO A 558 -9.39 30.45 7.76
C PRO A 558 -10.82 30.66 8.29
N ARG A 559 -11.64 31.45 7.62
CA ARG A 559 -13.07 31.56 7.86
C ARG A 559 -13.77 30.42 7.16
N GLY A 560 -14.69 29.73 7.81
CA GLY A 560 -15.34 28.52 7.28
C GLY A 560 -16.17 28.67 5.99
N GLU A 561 -16.19 29.85 5.35
CA GLU A 561 -16.91 30.13 4.12
C GLU A 561 -15.94 30.33 2.93
N ASP A 562 -16.37 29.87 1.76
CA ASP A 562 -15.64 30.10 0.52
C ASP A 562 -15.67 31.58 0.13
N MET A 563 -14.60 32.02 -0.52
CA MET A 563 -14.45 33.38 -1.01
C MET A 563 -13.95 33.40 -2.44
N ASP A 564 -14.75 33.92 -3.35
CA ASP A 564 -14.30 34.22 -4.73
C ASP A 564 -13.35 35.42 -4.72
N VAL A 565 -12.16 35.25 -5.32
CA VAL A 565 -11.09 36.23 -5.30
C VAL A 565 -10.52 36.45 -6.70
N ASN A 566 -10.15 37.73 -6.99
CA ASN A 566 -9.41 38.04 -8.20
C ASN A 566 -7.90 37.99 -7.96
N ILE A 567 -7.34 36.78 -8.18
CA ILE A 567 -5.90 36.55 -8.02
C ILE A 567 -5.08 37.01 -9.23
N CYS A 568 -5.76 37.33 -10.34
CA CYS A 568 -5.14 37.78 -11.60
C CYS A 568 -5.02 39.30 -11.72
N ARG A 569 -5.37 40.04 -10.67
CA ARG A 569 -5.37 41.49 -10.70
C ARG A 569 -3.96 42.05 -10.84
N GLU A 570 -3.73 42.83 -11.89
CA GLU A 570 -2.47 43.55 -12.11
C GLU A 570 -2.44 44.89 -11.38
N LYS A 571 -1.24 45.35 -11.03
CA LYS A 571 -1.02 46.69 -10.49
C LYS A 571 -1.29 47.71 -11.61
N LYS A 572 -2.26 48.62 -11.42
CA LYS A 572 -2.46 49.72 -12.36
C LYS A 572 -1.21 50.58 -12.39
N GLN A 573 -0.66 50.82 -13.57
CA GLN A 573 0.42 51.79 -13.75
C GLN A 573 -0.18 53.19 -13.52
N THR A 574 0.26 53.86 -12.48
CA THR A 574 -0.03 55.26 -12.25
C THR A 574 1.21 56.08 -12.55
N ASN A 575 1.07 57.19 -13.29
CA ASN A 575 2.16 58.10 -13.67
C ASN A 575 2.81 58.85 -12.49
N THR A 576 2.34 58.65 -11.26
CA THR A 576 2.86 59.29 -10.05
C THR A 576 3.68 58.26 -9.28
N ARG A 577 5.01 58.28 -9.46
CA ARG A 577 5.93 57.62 -8.53
C ARG A 577 5.99 58.47 -7.27
N SER A 578 5.34 58.01 -6.20
CA SER A 578 5.64 58.48 -4.84
C SER A 578 7.03 57.98 -4.49
N ALA A 579 7.93 58.92 -4.12
CA ALA A 579 9.31 58.62 -3.69
C ALA A 579 9.40 58.05 -2.26
N THR A 580 8.27 57.76 -1.64
CA THR A 580 8.20 57.08 -0.33
C THR A 580 8.18 55.59 -0.52
N ALA A 581 9.18 54.95 0.06
CA ALA A 581 9.47 53.54 0.07
C ALA A 581 8.24 52.65 -0.14
N ASP A 582 8.24 51.87 -1.22
CA ASP A 582 7.43 50.68 -1.31
C ASP A 582 7.83 49.80 -0.09
N VAL A 583 6.94 49.68 0.88
CA VAL A 583 7.07 48.66 1.91
C VAL A 583 7.00 47.34 1.15
N TYR A 584 8.13 46.68 0.99
CA TYR A 584 8.19 45.35 0.43
C TYR A 584 7.57 44.40 1.48
N GLU A 585 6.25 44.26 1.45
CA GLU A 585 5.60 43.15 2.11
C GLU A 585 6.05 41.88 1.38
N SER A 586 6.82 41.03 2.05
CA SER A 586 7.25 39.77 1.50
C SER A 586 6.02 38.88 1.34
N LEU A 587 5.82 38.34 0.15
CA LEU A 587 4.79 37.35 -0.10
C LEU A 587 5.11 36.07 0.71
N THR A 588 4.15 35.62 1.50
CA THR A 588 4.28 34.34 2.21
C THR A 588 4.39 33.20 1.18
N PRO A 589 5.36 32.28 1.33
CA PRO A 589 5.50 31.15 0.42
C PRO A 589 4.20 30.36 0.31
N SER A 590 3.82 30.01 -0.91
CA SER A 590 2.66 29.15 -1.16
C SER A 590 2.96 27.71 -0.78
N ARG A 591 1.96 27.00 -0.23
CA ARG A 591 2.03 25.56 0.04
C ARG A 591 1.70 24.80 -1.25
N LYS A 592 2.66 24.04 -1.76
CA LYS A 592 2.43 23.16 -2.91
C LYS A 592 1.87 21.84 -2.41
N LEU A 593 0.66 21.49 -2.82
CA LEU A 593 0.01 20.24 -2.43
C LEU A 593 0.43 19.09 -3.37
N THR A 594 0.76 17.95 -2.81
CA THR A 594 0.87 16.68 -3.54
C THR A 594 -0.51 16.18 -3.97
N LEU A 595 -0.59 15.08 -4.70
CA LEU A 595 -1.86 14.46 -5.07
C LEU A 595 -2.64 14.02 -3.83
N GLU A 596 -1.99 13.32 -2.91
CA GLU A 596 -2.58 12.85 -1.65
C GLU A 596 -3.07 14.02 -0.81
N GLU A 597 -2.23 15.04 -0.60
CA GLU A 597 -2.63 16.24 0.14
C GLU A 597 -3.78 16.99 -0.54
N SER A 598 -3.86 16.98 -1.86
CA SER A 598 -4.97 17.60 -2.61
C SER A 598 -6.29 16.85 -2.42
N LEU A 599 -6.25 15.51 -2.38
CA LEU A 599 -7.41 14.67 -2.11
C LEU A 599 -7.93 14.84 -0.67
N GLU A 600 -7.02 14.91 0.31
CA GLU A 600 -7.35 15.19 1.70
C GLU A 600 -7.91 16.62 1.88
N PHE A 601 -7.34 17.59 1.16
CA PHE A 601 -7.71 19.00 1.24
C PHE A 601 -9.10 19.28 0.66
N ALA A 602 -9.52 18.56 -0.38
CA ALA A 602 -10.76 18.81 -1.10
C ALA A 602 -12.00 18.77 -0.19
N ALA A 603 -12.87 19.78 -0.30
CA ALA A 603 -14.19 19.79 0.35
C ALA A 603 -15.20 18.92 -0.43
N ASN A 604 -16.41 18.72 0.10
CA ASN A 604 -17.42 17.87 -0.53
C ASN A 604 -17.92 18.39 -1.90
N ASP A 605 -17.83 19.71 -2.11
CA ASP A 605 -18.19 20.39 -3.36
C ASP A 605 -16.97 20.65 -4.26
N GLU A 606 -15.82 20.04 -3.91
CA GLU A 606 -14.55 20.17 -4.63
C GLU A 606 -14.12 18.82 -5.23
N CYS A 607 -13.26 18.91 -6.22
CA CYS A 607 -12.59 17.76 -6.83
C CYS A 607 -11.16 18.14 -7.22
N VAL A 608 -10.35 17.12 -7.45
CA VAL A 608 -8.96 17.27 -7.85
C VAL A 608 -8.84 17.05 -9.36
N GLU A 609 -8.34 18.04 -10.07
CA GLU A 609 -7.91 17.92 -11.46
C GLU A 609 -6.49 17.36 -11.47
N VAL A 610 -6.30 16.24 -12.14
CA VAL A 610 -5.02 15.54 -12.25
C VAL A 610 -4.61 15.51 -13.71
N THR A 611 -3.46 16.09 -14.02
CA THR A 611 -2.86 16.06 -15.37
C THR A 611 -1.41 15.58 -15.25
N PRO A 612 -0.76 15.11 -16.34
CA PRO A 612 0.65 14.73 -16.31
C PRO A 612 1.58 15.82 -15.72
N GLU A 613 1.24 17.09 -15.92
CA GLU A 613 2.08 18.23 -15.53
C GLU A 613 1.67 18.89 -14.20
N ALA A 614 0.40 18.75 -13.79
CA ALA A 614 -0.10 19.48 -12.63
C ALA A 614 -1.26 18.77 -11.91
N VAL A 615 -1.34 19.03 -10.60
CA VAL A 615 -2.47 18.68 -9.75
C VAL A 615 -3.10 19.98 -9.25
N ARG A 616 -4.42 20.14 -9.41
CA ARG A 616 -5.14 21.34 -9.01
C ARG A 616 -6.43 20.97 -8.28
N VAL A 617 -6.73 21.67 -7.21
CA VAL A 617 -8.05 21.57 -6.54
C VAL A 617 -9.00 22.57 -7.20
N ARG A 618 -10.23 22.17 -7.47
CA ARG A 618 -11.25 23.03 -8.05
C ARG A 618 -12.65 22.70 -7.53
N LYS A 619 -13.54 23.66 -7.67
CA LYS A 619 -14.97 23.41 -7.43
C LYS A 619 -15.53 22.46 -8.51
N VAL A 620 -16.47 21.61 -8.13
CA VAL A 620 -17.21 20.75 -9.06
C VAL A 620 -17.99 21.63 -10.05
N VAL A 621 -18.67 22.65 -9.54
CA VAL A 621 -19.35 23.68 -10.33
C VAL A 621 -18.43 24.91 -10.44
N LEU A 622 -17.94 25.20 -11.63
CA LEU A 622 -16.95 26.25 -11.84
C LEU A 622 -17.56 27.67 -11.75
N ASP A 623 -18.74 27.88 -12.32
CA ASP A 623 -19.41 29.17 -12.35
C ASP A 623 -19.82 29.63 -10.95
N ALA A 624 -19.37 30.84 -10.55
CA ALA A 624 -19.62 31.40 -9.23
C ALA A 624 -21.12 31.68 -8.97
N GLN A 625 -21.87 32.10 -9.99
CA GLN A 625 -23.30 32.40 -9.85
C GLN A 625 -24.12 31.13 -9.68
N GLU A 626 -23.72 30.07 -10.37
CA GLU A 626 -24.37 28.76 -10.24
C GLU A 626 -24.11 28.17 -8.86
N ARG A 627 -22.90 28.21 -8.33
CA ARG A 627 -22.57 27.83 -6.95
C ARG A 627 -23.45 28.55 -5.94
N PHE A 628 -23.58 29.87 -6.08
CA PHE A 628 -24.42 30.67 -5.20
C PHE A 628 -25.90 30.25 -5.25
N LYS A 629 -26.44 29.94 -6.44
CA LYS A 629 -27.84 29.46 -6.59
C LYS A 629 -28.05 28.10 -5.93
N ILE A 630 -27.08 27.18 -6.07
CA ILE A 630 -27.13 25.84 -5.44
C ILE A 630 -27.14 26.00 -3.92
N ALA A 631 -26.19 26.72 -3.35
CA ALA A 631 -26.11 26.98 -1.92
C ALA A 631 -27.37 27.66 -1.36
N ALA A 632 -27.99 28.56 -2.11
CA ALA A 632 -29.24 29.21 -1.72
C ALA A 632 -30.44 28.22 -1.72
N ARG A 633 -30.47 27.25 -2.64
CA ARG A 633 -31.50 26.19 -2.68
C ARG A 633 -31.34 25.23 -1.50
N GLU A 634 -30.13 24.80 -1.19
CA GLU A 634 -29.82 23.91 -0.07
C GLU A 634 -30.18 24.55 1.28
N ARG A 635 -29.86 25.82 1.49
CA ARG A 635 -30.25 26.59 2.69
C ARG A 635 -31.78 26.69 2.84
N ARG A 636 -32.54 26.66 1.73
CA ARG A 636 -34.01 26.64 1.77
C ARG A 636 -34.59 25.25 2.04
N ALA A 637 -33.93 24.20 1.57
CA ALA A 637 -34.35 22.82 1.79
C ALA A 637 -34.11 22.35 3.24
N ASN A 638 -33.08 22.91 3.90
CA ASN A 638 -32.71 22.61 5.29
C ASN A 638 -33.43 23.48 6.34
N ARG A 639 -34.31 24.39 5.92
CA ARG A 639 -35.23 25.16 6.77
C ARG A 639 -36.63 24.56 6.72
#